data_2ab8d29bd4f7ca7a1f66fe0365eaf14a
#
_entry.id   2ab8d29bd4f7ca7a1f66fe0365eaf14a
#
_cell.length_a   1.000
_cell.length_b   1.000
_cell.length_c   1.000
_cell.angle_alpha   90.00
_cell.angle_beta   90.00
_cell.angle_gamma   90.00
#
_symmetry.space_group_name_H-M   'P 1'
#
loop_
_entity.id
_entity.type
_entity.pdbx_description
1 polymer ?
#
loop_
_entity_poly.entity_id
_entity_poly.type
_entity_poly.pdbx_seq_one_letter_code
_entity_poly.pdbx_strand_id
1 'polypeptide(L)'
;ISRRFKVRRLDKDDFGYLIEHLYGQTGTAYEDYEYYLPKKRFQEETLVKYYDLIKPTRCLIEENQRYLKIEQEDGTVYAAYFTINSIVGELDFPSSEIFYYQQQQFTFPIDTSMNVEIVTNRKALSTVRNKKKELKDLDNHAWQNDSETSTNVVDALDSVNELESTLDQSKESMYKLSYVVRVTAPDLEELKRRCNEVKDFYDDLNVKLVRPFGDMLGLHGEFLPASKRYLNDYIQYVTSDFLAGLGFGATQMLGEPEGIYIGYSLDTGRNVYLKPALASQGVKGSVTNALAAAFVGSLGGGKSFSNNMIVYYSVLFGAQALIVDPKAERGRWKETLPEIAHEINIVNLTSEEQNRGLLDPYVIMENPKDSESLAIDILTFLTGISSRDGEKFPVLRKAIRAVTNSEERGLFKVIEELRAEGTTISTSIADHIESFTDYDFAHLLFSDGDVTQSISLEKQLNIIQVADLVLPDKETSFEEYTTMELLSVAMLIVISTFALDFIHTDRSVFKIVDLDEAWSFLQVAQGKTLSMKLVRAGRAMNAGVYFVTQNTDDLLDEKLKNNLGLKFAFRSTDINEIKKTLAFFGVDSEDENNQKRLRDLENGQCLISDLYGRVGVIQFHPIFEDLFHAFDTRPPVRKEVE
;
A
#
# COMPACT_ATOMS: atom_id res chain seq x y z
N ILE A 1 19.29 -17.84 -4.06
CA ILE A 1 18.58 -16.71 -4.66
C ILE A 1 17.07 -16.90 -4.47
N SER A 2 16.47 -18.00 -4.95
CA SER A 2 15.01 -18.24 -4.88
C SER A 2 14.39 -18.23 -3.47
N ARG A 3 15.19 -18.32 -2.40
CA ARG A 3 14.70 -18.20 -1.00
C ARG A 3 14.51 -16.77 -0.52
N ARG A 4 15.19 -15.81 -1.17
CA ARG A 4 15.16 -14.37 -0.78
C ARG A 4 14.45 -13.50 -1.81
N PHE A 5 14.40 -13.94 -3.07
CA PHE A 5 13.79 -13.19 -4.16
C PHE A 5 12.73 -14.03 -4.86
N LYS A 6 11.63 -13.40 -5.29
CA LYS A 6 10.65 -14.04 -6.17
C LYS A 6 11.29 -14.13 -7.57
N VAL A 7 11.70 -15.33 -7.95
CA VAL A 7 12.36 -15.58 -9.25
C VAL A 7 11.50 -16.52 -10.06
N ARG A 8 11.20 -16.14 -11.29
CA ARG A 8 10.53 -16.96 -12.29
C ARG A 8 11.51 -17.33 -13.40
N ARG A 9 11.48 -18.59 -13.85
CA ARG A 9 12.20 -19.00 -15.04
C ARG A 9 11.42 -18.51 -16.26
N LEU A 10 12.12 -17.90 -17.22
CA LEU A 10 11.54 -17.51 -18.50
C LEU A 10 11.06 -18.74 -19.27
N ASP A 11 9.90 -18.67 -19.87
CA ASP A 11 9.35 -19.68 -20.77
C ASP A 11 9.50 -19.28 -22.24
N LYS A 12 8.87 -20.02 -23.15
CA LYS A 12 8.95 -19.76 -24.59
C LYS A 12 8.32 -18.43 -25.01
N ASP A 13 7.25 -18.03 -24.30
CA ASP A 13 6.51 -16.79 -24.63
C ASP A 13 7.32 -15.58 -24.17
N ASP A 14 7.95 -15.66 -22.99
CA ASP A 14 8.91 -14.66 -22.52
C ASP A 14 10.05 -14.44 -23.53
N PHE A 15 10.66 -15.53 -24.01
CA PHE A 15 11.74 -15.45 -25.00
C PHE A 15 11.27 -14.91 -26.34
N GLY A 16 10.09 -15.35 -26.80
CA GLY A 16 9.47 -14.84 -28.01
C GLY A 16 9.28 -13.34 -27.96
N TYR A 17 8.68 -12.86 -26.87
CA TYR A 17 8.47 -11.43 -26.63
C TYR A 17 9.79 -10.64 -26.67
N LEU A 18 10.81 -11.07 -25.89
CA LEU A 18 12.10 -10.39 -25.85
C LEU A 18 12.77 -10.29 -27.22
N ILE A 19 12.70 -11.34 -28.03
CA ILE A 19 13.28 -11.35 -29.38
C ILE A 19 12.49 -10.43 -30.30
N GLU A 20 11.17 -10.51 -30.33
CA GLU A 20 10.34 -9.65 -31.18
C GLU A 20 10.48 -8.17 -30.77
N HIS A 21 10.55 -7.87 -29.48
CA HIS A 21 10.80 -6.53 -28.99
C HIS A 21 12.15 -5.96 -29.45
N LEU A 22 13.19 -6.78 -29.51
CA LEU A 22 14.51 -6.35 -29.97
C LEU A 22 14.55 -5.99 -31.47
N TYR A 23 13.78 -6.69 -32.27
CA TYR A 23 13.74 -6.49 -33.71
C TYR A 23 12.62 -5.53 -34.18
N GLY A 24 11.73 -5.13 -33.28
CA GLY A 24 10.69 -4.15 -33.52
C GLY A 24 10.07 -3.65 -32.23
N GLN A 25 9.08 -2.81 -32.31
CA GLN A 25 8.21 -2.52 -31.18
C GLN A 25 6.98 -3.41 -31.31
N THR A 26 6.80 -4.35 -30.40
CA THR A 26 5.53 -5.05 -30.27
C THR A 26 4.51 -4.05 -29.73
N GLY A 27 3.43 -3.79 -30.46
CA GLY A 27 2.31 -2.96 -29.98
C GLY A 27 1.49 -3.62 -28.86
N THR A 28 1.86 -4.85 -28.47
CA THR A 28 1.17 -5.68 -27.49
C THR A 28 1.87 -5.58 -26.15
N ALA A 29 1.12 -5.32 -25.08
CA ALA A 29 1.67 -5.37 -23.73
C ALA A 29 2.16 -6.79 -23.43
N TYR A 30 3.23 -6.90 -22.61
CA TYR A 30 3.80 -8.20 -22.25
C TYR A 30 2.77 -9.16 -21.63
N GLU A 31 1.84 -8.64 -20.85
CA GLU A 31 0.80 -9.43 -20.19
C GLU A 31 -0.20 -10.07 -21.16
N ASP A 32 -0.38 -9.45 -22.32
CA ASP A 32 -1.30 -9.91 -23.39
C ASP A 32 -0.55 -10.64 -24.51
N TYR A 33 0.79 -10.79 -24.39
CA TYR A 33 1.62 -11.38 -25.41
C TYR A 33 1.56 -12.91 -25.36
N GLU A 34 1.11 -13.51 -26.48
CA GLU A 34 1.17 -14.95 -26.71
C GLU A 34 1.99 -15.23 -27.97
N TYR A 35 3.16 -15.89 -27.77
CA TYR A 35 4.03 -16.25 -28.88
C TYR A 35 3.43 -17.39 -29.68
N TYR A 36 3.01 -17.10 -30.90
CA TYR A 36 2.39 -18.06 -31.79
C TYR A 36 3.43 -18.83 -32.61
N LEU A 37 3.75 -20.05 -32.19
CA LEU A 37 4.51 -20.99 -33.00
C LEU A 37 3.58 -21.62 -34.08
N PRO A 38 3.88 -21.49 -35.39
CA PRO A 38 3.07 -22.10 -36.42
C PRO A 38 2.93 -23.62 -36.23
N LYS A 39 1.74 -24.09 -35.88
CA LYS A 39 1.45 -25.49 -35.51
C LYS A 39 1.85 -26.53 -36.58
N LYS A 40 2.09 -26.15 -37.82
CA LYS A 40 2.42 -27.06 -38.94
C LYS A 40 3.87 -27.59 -38.91
N ARG A 41 4.77 -27.09 -38.04
CA ARG A 41 6.18 -27.51 -38.00
C ARG A 41 6.55 -28.39 -36.83
N PHE A 42 5.70 -28.52 -35.82
CA PHE A 42 6.04 -29.21 -34.57
C PHE A 42 5.00 -30.27 -34.22
N GLN A 43 4.98 -31.35 -35.00
CA GLN A 43 4.19 -32.54 -34.67
C GLN A 43 4.88 -33.50 -33.70
N GLU A 44 6.11 -33.25 -33.31
CA GLU A 44 6.85 -34.02 -32.30
C GLU A 44 7.40 -33.09 -31.22
N GLU A 45 7.47 -33.58 -29.98
CA GLU A 45 8.02 -32.93 -28.79
C GLU A 45 9.52 -32.59 -28.91
N THR A 46 9.92 -31.94 -29.97
CA THR A 46 11.28 -31.48 -30.17
C THR A 46 11.50 -30.18 -29.42
N LEU A 47 12.51 -30.14 -28.57
CA LEU A 47 13.05 -28.95 -27.95
C LEU A 47 13.12 -27.82 -28.99
N VAL A 48 12.32 -26.75 -28.77
CA VAL A 48 12.39 -25.54 -29.59
C VAL A 48 13.83 -25.02 -29.50
N LYS A 49 14.50 -24.98 -30.63
CA LYS A 49 15.86 -24.46 -30.67
C LYS A 49 15.81 -22.93 -30.72
N TYR A 50 16.76 -22.28 -30.08
CA TYR A 50 16.86 -20.85 -29.99
C TYR A 50 16.70 -20.12 -31.33
N TYR A 51 17.28 -20.65 -32.41
CA TYR A 51 17.16 -20.06 -33.76
C TYR A 51 15.75 -20.14 -34.35
N ASP A 52 14.90 -21.04 -33.85
CA ASP A 52 13.50 -21.12 -34.30
C ASP A 52 12.65 -19.97 -33.77
N LEU A 53 13.06 -19.36 -32.67
CA LEU A 53 12.43 -18.15 -32.11
C LEU A 53 12.77 -16.89 -32.92
N ILE A 54 13.94 -16.86 -33.58
CA ILE A 54 14.40 -15.71 -34.38
C ILE A 54 13.81 -15.71 -35.80
N LYS A 55 13.53 -16.89 -36.37
CA LYS A 55 13.00 -17.03 -37.74
C LYS A 55 11.73 -16.22 -38.05
N PRO A 56 10.79 -15.99 -37.13
CA PRO A 56 9.61 -15.21 -37.41
C PRO A 56 9.85 -13.70 -37.53
N THR A 57 10.97 -13.17 -37.08
CA THR A 57 11.20 -11.73 -36.95
C THR A 57 11.43 -10.99 -38.27
N ARG A 58 11.37 -11.63 -39.42
CA ARG A 58 11.41 -11.08 -40.81
C ARG A 58 11.75 -9.60 -40.91
N CYS A 59 12.90 -9.20 -40.39
CA CYS A 59 13.34 -7.83 -40.43
C CYS A 59 14.63 -7.70 -41.24
N LEU A 60 14.82 -6.54 -41.85
CA LEU A 60 16.09 -6.12 -42.47
C LEU A 60 16.77 -5.12 -41.53
N ILE A 61 18.01 -5.41 -41.16
CA ILE A 61 18.82 -4.50 -40.34
C ILE A 61 19.88 -3.86 -41.22
N GLU A 62 19.82 -2.53 -41.34
CA GLU A 62 20.86 -1.72 -41.95
C GLU A 62 21.69 -1.07 -40.85
N GLU A 63 22.96 -1.37 -40.78
CA GLU A 63 23.88 -0.73 -39.85
C GLU A 63 24.38 0.60 -40.42
N ASN A 64 24.15 1.65 -39.65
CA ASN A 64 24.75 2.95 -39.85
C ASN A 64 25.78 3.23 -38.76
N GLN A 65 26.64 4.20 -38.97
CA GLN A 65 27.75 4.53 -38.10
C GLN A 65 27.35 4.78 -36.63
N ARG A 66 26.12 5.26 -36.37
CA ARG A 66 25.63 5.63 -35.04
C ARG A 66 24.22 5.13 -34.70
N TYR A 67 23.60 4.35 -35.58
CA TYR A 67 22.28 3.76 -35.34
C TYR A 67 22.08 2.53 -36.23
N LEU A 68 21.11 1.70 -35.87
CA LEU A 68 20.55 0.66 -36.71
C LEU A 68 19.22 1.13 -37.26
N LYS A 69 18.97 0.86 -38.55
CA LYS A 69 17.64 0.96 -39.14
C LYS A 69 17.08 -0.45 -39.24
N ILE A 70 15.95 -0.70 -38.61
CA ILE A 70 15.30 -1.99 -38.55
C ILE A 70 13.98 -1.88 -39.31
N GLU A 71 13.90 -2.53 -40.47
CA GLU A 71 12.71 -2.53 -41.32
C GLU A 71 11.94 -3.84 -41.08
N GLN A 72 10.65 -3.71 -40.78
CA GLN A 72 9.68 -4.80 -40.63
C GLN A 72 8.52 -4.60 -41.60
N GLU A 73 7.65 -5.63 -41.73
CA GLU A 73 6.43 -5.54 -42.55
C GLU A 73 5.51 -4.39 -42.09
N ASP A 74 5.49 -4.07 -40.79
CA ASP A 74 4.60 -3.09 -40.17
C ASP A 74 5.24 -1.70 -40.00
N GLY A 75 6.49 -1.51 -40.38
CA GLY A 75 7.16 -0.20 -40.27
C GLY A 75 8.67 -0.26 -40.10
N THR A 76 9.24 0.93 -39.93
CA THR A 76 10.68 1.11 -39.73
C THR A 76 10.92 1.64 -38.32
N VAL A 77 11.90 1.09 -37.61
CA VAL A 77 12.37 1.56 -36.31
C VAL A 77 13.86 1.92 -36.41
N TYR A 78 14.23 3.05 -35.85
CA TYR A 78 15.61 3.46 -35.70
C TYR A 78 16.06 3.22 -34.27
N ALA A 79 17.20 2.56 -34.07
CA ALA A 79 17.76 2.21 -32.76
C ALA A 79 19.19 2.73 -32.59
N ALA A 80 19.45 3.43 -31.50
CA ALA A 80 20.78 3.88 -31.09
C ALA A 80 21.19 3.22 -29.77
N TYR A 81 22.50 3.00 -29.60
CA TYR A 81 23.05 2.33 -28.44
C TYR A 81 24.10 3.20 -27.77
N PHE A 82 24.02 3.27 -26.44
CA PHE A 82 24.97 3.96 -25.60
C PHE A 82 25.65 3.01 -24.64
N THR A 83 26.89 3.31 -24.31
CA THR A 83 27.66 2.61 -23.28
C THR A 83 28.22 3.60 -22.28
N ILE A 84 28.62 3.14 -21.09
CA ILE A 84 29.33 4.00 -20.12
C ILE A 84 30.74 4.26 -20.65
N ASN A 85 31.08 5.54 -20.84
CA ASN A 85 32.43 5.98 -21.14
C ASN A 85 33.25 6.19 -19.86
N SER A 86 32.70 6.96 -18.93
CA SER A 86 33.32 7.25 -17.65
C SER A 86 32.26 7.64 -16.61
N ILE A 87 32.63 7.46 -15.36
CA ILE A 87 31.88 7.94 -14.20
C ILE A 87 32.72 9.06 -13.60
N VAL A 88 32.14 10.24 -13.42
CA VAL A 88 32.84 11.45 -12.98
C VAL A 88 32.59 11.65 -11.49
N GLY A 89 33.67 11.62 -10.70
CA GLY A 89 33.59 11.77 -9.24
C GLY A 89 33.03 10.54 -8.52
N GLU A 90 32.46 10.77 -7.35
CA GLU A 90 31.78 9.75 -6.55
C GLU A 90 30.30 9.70 -6.93
N LEU A 91 29.73 8.51 -6.92
CA LEU A 91 28.29 8.32 -7.03
C LEU A 91 27.69 8.19 -5.64
N ASP A 92 26.73 9.05 -5.33
CA ASP A 92 26.00 9.00 -4.08
C ASP A 92 24.89 7.93 -4.13
N PHE A 93 24.98 6.93 -3.26
CA PHE A 93 23.92 5.97 -3.05
C PHE A 93 23.34 6.11 -1.63
N PRO A 94 22.01 6.33 -1.43
CA PRO A 94 20.99 6.50 -2.49
C PRO A 94 21.11 7.83 -3.23
N SER A 95 20.67 7.88 -4.44
CA SER A 95 20.39 8.99 -5.38
C SER A 95 21.00 8.80 -6.76
N SER A 96 21.88 7.81 -6.95
CA SER A 96 22.51 7.48 -8.24
C SER A 96 22.14 6.08 -8.75
N GLU A 97 20.94 5.59 -8.39
CA GLU A 97 20.40 4.31 -8.83
C GLU A 97 19.89 4.41 -10.26
N ILE A 98 20.79 4.32 -11.24
CA ILE A 98 20.51 4.61 -12.66
C ILE A 98 19.40 3.74 -13.26
N PHE A 99 19.21 2.49 -12.79
CA PHE A 99 18.11 1.64 -13.24
C PHE A 99 16.76 2.03 -12.66
N TYR A 100 16.78 2.65 -11.49
CA TYR A 100 15.59 3.07 -10.77
C TYR A 100 15.04 4.37 -11.34
N TYR A 101 15.88 5.39 -11.46
CA TYR A 101 15.46 6.73 -11.89
C TYR A 101 15.13 6.82 -13.38
N GLN A 102 15.78 6.04 -14.23
CA GLN A 102 15.47 6.06 -15.66
C GLN A 102 14.00 5.75 -15.98
N GLN A 103 13.33 4.92 -15.16
CA GLN A 103 11.92 4.59 -15.35
C GLN A 103 10.97 5.76 -15.09
N GLN A 104 11.43 6.77 -14.36
CA GLN A 104 10.64 7.95 -14.00
C GLN A 104 10.83 9.08 -14.98
N GLN A 105 12.00 9.15 -15.60
CA GLN A 105 12.44 10.32 -16.34
C GLN A 105 11.89 10.38 -17.76
N PHE A 106 11.73 9.23 -18.44
CA PHE A 106 11.42 9.22 -19.86
C PHE A 106 9.94 8.96 -20.15
N THR A 107 9.39 9.73 -21.11
CA THR A 107 8.03 9.54 -21.64
C THR A 107 8.00 8.54 -22.81
N PHE A 108 9.15 8.00 -23.20
CA PHE A 108 9.33 7.00 -24.25
C PHE A 108 10.08 5.78 -23.70
N PRO A 109 9.88 4.60 -24.30
CA PRO A 109 10.56 3.39 -23.85
C PRO A 109 12.06 3.44 -24.13
N ILE A 110 12.84 3.01 -23.15
CA ILE A 110 14.27 2.70 -23.30
C ILE A 110 14.50 1.29 -22.77
N ASP A 111 15.44 0.59 -23.39
CA ASP A 111 15.86 -0.72 -22.97
C ASP A 111 17.27 -0.66 -22.41
N THR A 112 17.56 -1.50 -21.40
CA THR A 112 18.91 -1.61 -20.86
C THR A 112 19.34 -3.06 -20.84
N SER A 113 20.61 -3.28 -21.19
CA SER A 113 21.28 -4.58 -21.04
C SER A 113 22.45 -4.43 -20.11
N MET A 114 22.54 -5.32 -19.13
CA MET A 114 23.63 -5.37 -18.19
C MET A 114 24.26 -6.77 -18.21
N ASN A 115 25.48 -6.84 -18.72
CA ASN A 115 26.28 -8.07 -18.72
C ASN A 115 27.33 -7.99 -17.62
N VAL A 116 27.29 -8.93 -16.69
CA VAL A 116 28.18 -8.97 -15.52
C VAL A 116 29.00 -10.27 -15.54
N GLU A 117 30.32 -10.13 -15.56
CA GLU A 117 31.26 -11.25 -15.42
C GLU A 117 31.98 -11.15 -14.08
N ILE A 118 31.94 -12.22 -13.29
CA ILE A 118 32.59 -12.28 -11.98
C ILE A 118 34.08 -12.56 -12.16
N VAL A 119 34.92 -11.68 -11.63
CA VAL A 119 36.37 -11.87 -11.55
C VAL A 119 36.71 -12.21 -10.11
N THR A 120 37.24 -13.43 -9.91
CA THR A 120 37.63 -13.87 -8.56
C THR A 120 38.66 -12.92 -7.94
N ASN A 121 38.59 -12.70 -6.62
CA ASN A 121 39.48 -11.79 -5.87
C ASN A 121 40.95 -11.95 -6.26
N ARG A 122 41.44 -13.19 -6.34
CA ARG A 122 42.84 -13.49 -6.74
C ARG A 122 43.19 -12.94 -8.13
N LYS A 123 42.28 -13.08 -9.12
CA LYS A 123 42.51 -12.54 -10.48
C LYS A 123 42.38 -11.03 -10.48
N ALA A 124 41.40 -10.49 -9.74
CA ALA A 124 41.20 -9.06 -9.59
C ALA A 124 42.46 -8.37 -9.05
N LEU A 125 42.98 -8.82 -7.92
CA LEU A 125 44.22 -8.29 -7.33
C LEU A 125 45.41 -8.38 -8.29
N SER A 126 45.53 -9.48 -9.06
CA SER A 126 46.59 -9.58 -10.07
C SER A 126 46.44 -8.54 -11.17
N THR A 127 45.23 -8.32 -11.66
CA THR A 127 44.94 -7.30 -12.69
C THR A 127 45.23 -5.90 -12.20
N VAL A 128 44.73 -5.55 -10.98
CA VAL A 128 44.93 -4.24 -10.36
C VAL A 128 46.42 -3.97 -10.12
N ARG A 129 47.17 -4.91 -9.60
CA ARG A 129 48.63 -4.81 -9.38
C ARG A 129 49.41 -4.63 -10.68
N ASN A 130 48.99 -5.29 -11.74
CA ASN A 130 49.61 -5.09 -13.06
C ASN A 130 49.35 -3.69 -13.58
N LYS A 131 48.09 -3.19 -13.45
CA LYS A 131 47.75 -1.85 -13.87
C LYS A 131 48.46 -0.78 -13.04
N LYS A 132 48.59 -0.98 -11.73
CA LYS A 132 49.41 -0.14 -10.85
C LYS A 132 50.86 -0.06 -11.28
N LYS A 133 51.45 -1.18 -11.74
CA LYS A 133 52.83 -1.20 -12.26
C LYS A 133 52.94 -0.38 -13.55
N GLU A 134 52.03 -0.57 -14.50
CA GLU A 134 51.99 0.23 -15.74
C GLU A 134 51.90 1.74 -15.45
N LEU A 135 51.01 2.14 -14.55
CA LEU A 135 50.83 3.57 -14.20
C LEU A 135 52.08 4.12 -13.51
N LYS A 136 52.73 3.36 -12.63
CA LYS A 136 54.01 3.74 -12.02
C LYS A 136 55.15 3.88 -13.04
N ASP A 137 55.19 2.99 -14.03
CA ASP A 137 56.18 3.06 -15.09
C ASP A 137 55.94 4.32 -15.94
N LEU A 138 54.70 4.71 -16.24
CA LEU A 138 54.35 5.95 -16.91
C LEU A 138 54.76 7.20 -16.11
N ASP A 139 54.48 7.21 -14.82
CA ASP A 139 54.86 8.27 -13.89
C ASP A 139 56.41 8.44 -13.84
N ASN A 140 57.14 7.33 -13.68
CA ASN A 140 58.58 7.33 -13.67
C ASN A 140 59.20 7.83 -15.01
N HIS A 141 58.57 7.48 -16.16
CA HIS A 141 59.01 7.99 -17.46
C HIS A 141 58.78 9.48 -17.61
N ALA A 142 57.69 10.04 -17.10
CA ALA A 142 57.47 11.48 -17.08
C ALA A 142 58.53 12.21 -16.25
N TRP A 143 58.84 11.70 -15.06
CA TRP A 143 59.90 12.19 -14.18
C TRP A 143 61.28 12.17 -14.82
N GLN A 144 61.64 11.10 -15.53
CA GLN A 144 62.94 10.95 -16.20
C GLN A 144 63.10 11.95 -17.37
N ASN A 145 62.01 12.46 -17.92
CA ASN A 145 62.02 13.38 -19.05
C ASN A 145 61.76 14.85 -18.62
N ASP A 146 61.93 15.19 -17.32
CA ASP A 146 61.68 16.52 -16.74
C ASP A 146 60.28 17.09 -17.11
N SER A 147 59.28 16.21 -17.31
CA SER A 147 57.90 16.59 -17.60
C SER A 147 57.01 16.33 -16.41
N GLU A 148 56.03 17.19 -16.13
CA GLU A 148 55.02 16.97 -15.12
C GLU A 148 54.15 15.75 -15.50
N THR A 149 53.91 14.87 -14.53
CA THR A 149 52.99 13.76 -14.74
C THR A 149 51.59 14.30 -14.96
N SER A 150 50.89 13.82 -15.96
CA SER A 150 49.50 14.19 -16.20
C SER A 150 48.63 13.93 -14.96
N THR A 151 47.78 14.87 -14.56
CA THR A 151 46.82 14.72 -13.44
C THR A 151 46.02 13.46 -13.57
N ASN A 152 45.65 13.07 -14.79
CA ASN A 152 44.92 11.79 -15.03
C ASN A 152 45.69 10.56 -14.59
N VAL A 153 47.03 10.55 -14.66
CA VAL A 153 47.86 9.41 -14.22
C VAL A 153 47.95 9.39 -12.69
N VAL A 154 48.01 10.55 -12.05
CA VAL A 154 48.02 10.65 -10.58
C VAL A 154 46.69 10.18 -10.02
N ASP A 155 45.57 10.67 -10.53
CA ASP A 155 44.21 10.28 -10.09
C ASP A 155 43.96 8.77 -10.32
N ALA A 156 44.46 8.24 -11.45
CA ALA A 156 44.39 6.81 -11.73
C ALA A 156 45.24 5.96 -10.77
N LEU A 157 46.39 6.44 -10.32
CA LEU A 157 47.23 5.78 -9.33
C LEU A 157 46.54 5.73 -7.96
N ASP A 158 45.91 6.82 -7.55
CA ASP A 158 45.18 6.89 -6.29
C ASP A 158 43.98 5.95 -6.32
N SER A 159 43.18 5.97 -7.36
CA SER A 159 42.03 5.05 -7.53
C SER A 159 42.46 3.57 -7.54
N VAL A 160 43.58 3.24 -8.19
CA VAL A 160 44.11 1.87 -8.20
C VAL A 160 44.64 1.45 -6.83
N ASN A 161 45.23 2.36 -6.05
CA ASN A 161 45.69 2.10 -4.69
C ASN A 161 44.49 1.80 -3.75
N GLU A 162 43.46 2.59 -3.85
CA GLU A 162 42.22 2.42 -3.07
C GLU A 162 41.53 1.09 -3.42
N LEU A 163 41.38 0.79 -4.70
CA LEU A 163 40.79 -0.47 -5.16
C LEU A 163 41.62 -1.69 -4.73
N GLU A 164 42.97 -1.61 -4.76
CA GLU A 164 43.82 -2.68 -4.25
C GLU A 164 43.61 -2.89 -2.75
N SER A 165 43.54 -1.82 -1.97
CA SER A 165 43.30 -1.87 -0.53
C SER A 165 41.94 -2.50 -0.21
N THR A 166 40.88 -2.05 -0.87
CA THR A 166 39.53 -2.56 -0.71
C THR A 166 39.44 -4.05 -1.02
N LEU A 167 39.96 -4.49 -2.16
CA LEU A 167 39.95 -5.90 -2.56
C LEU A 167 40.81 -6.79 -1.65
N ASP A 168 41.90 -6.26 -1.08
CA ASP A 168 42.75 -7.02 -0.17
C ASP A 168 42.12 -7.16 1.24
N GLN A 169 41.39 -6.15 1.68
CA GLN A 169 40.69 -6.16 2.97
C GLN A 169 39.38 -6.96 2.94
N SER A 170 38.52 -6.67 1.96
CA SER A 170 37.18 -7.29 1.88
C SER A 170 37.24 -8.74 1.39
N LYS A 171 38.28 -9.13 0.65
CA LYS A 171 38.41 -10.42 -0.05
C LYS A 171 37.28 -10.68 -1.06
N GLU A 172 36.58 -9.63 -1.47
CA GLU A 172 35.48 -9.70 -2.42
C GLU A 172 35.94 -9.93 -3.87
N SER A 173 35.00 -10.35 -4.71
CA SER A 173 35.19 -10.44 -6.14
C SER A 173 35.04 -9.06 -6.79
N MET A 174 35.72 -8.83 -7.88
CA MET A 174 35.49 -7.68 -8.76
C MET A 174 34.59 -8.12 -9.92
N TYR A 175 33.91 -7.18 -10.52
CA TYR A 175 32.98 -7.45 -11.61
C TYR A 175 33.39 -6.67 -12.86
N LYS A 176 33.30 -7.31 -14.02
CA LYS A 176 33.34 -6.66 -15.32
C LYS A 176 31.91 -6.38 -15.74
N LEU A 177 31.59 -5.12 -15.82
CA LEU A 177 30.26 -4.63 -16.18
C LEU A 177 30.28 -4.08 -17.60
N SER A 178 29.42 -4.61 -18.49
CA SER A 178 29.02 -3.95 -19.72
C SER A 178 27.58 -3.47 -19.53
N TYR A 179 27.37 -2.19 -19.62
CA TYR A 179 26.05 -1.55 -19.48
C TYR A 179 25.71 -0.84 -20.78
N VAL A 180 24.64 -1.25 -21.43
CA VAL A 180 24.20 -0.73 -22.71
C VAL A 180 22.78 -0.20 -22.60
N VAL A 181 22.56 1.03 -23.06
CA VAL A 181 21.23 1.64 -23.17
C VAL A 181 20.82 1.67 -24.64
N ARG A 182 19.65 1.15 -24.96
CA ARG A 182 19.03 1.18 -26.29
C ARG A 182 17.92 2.22 -26.30
N VAL A 183 17.99 3.11 -27.28
CA VAL A 183 16.96 4.13 -27.54
C VAL A 183 16.38 3.86 -28.92
N THR A 184 15.06 3.79 -29.03
CA THR A 184 14.35 3.57 -30.30
C THR A 184 13.43 4.72 -30.63
N ALA A 185 13.22 4.95 -31.93
CA ALA A 185 12.28 5.96 -32.43
C ALA A 185 11.75 5.59 -33.83
N PRO A 186 10.58 6.11 -34.24
CA PRO A 186 10.01 5.85 -35.56
C PRO A 186 10.75 6.58 -36.70
N ASP A 187 11.49 7.64 -36.39
CA ASP A 187 12.25 8.43 -37.34
C ASP A 187 13.56 8.96 -36.74
N LEU A 188 14.43 9.53 -37.57
CA LEU A 188 15.76 9.99 -37.17
C LEU A 188 15.75 11.29 -36.35
N GLU A 189 14.76 12.16 -36.55
CA GLU A 189 14.68 13.41 -35.79
C GLU A 189 14.27 13.10 -34.35
N GLU A 190 13.26 12.28 -34.19
CA GLU A 190 12.81 11.81 -32.89
C GLU A 190 13.91 10.98 -32.20
N LEU A 191 14.63 10.11 -32.93
CA LEU A 191 15.78 9.39 -32.36
C LEU A 191 16.84 10.35 -31.82
N LYS A 192 17.16 11.42 -32.55
CA LYS A 192 18.13 12.42 -32.11
C LYS A 192 17.66 13.14 -30.84
N ARG A 193 16.39 13.52 -30.77
CA ARG A 193 15.79 14.16 -29.61
C ARG A 193 15.91 13.26 -28.37
N ARG A 194 15.44 12.02 -28.49
CA ARG A 194 15.49 11.03 -27.40
C ARG A 194 16.93 10.72 -26.95
N CYS A 195 17.85 10.61 -27.89
CA CYS A 195 19.25 10.38 -27.58
C CYS A 195 19.89 11.52 -26.77
N ASN A 196 19.52 12.76 -27.06
CA ASN A 196 20.01 13.91 -26.29
C ASN A 196 19.43 13.89 -24.87
N GLU A 197 18.14 13.66 -24.74
CA GLU A 197 17.44 13.57 -23.45
C GLU A 197 18.03 12.47 -22.55
N VAL A 198 18.30 11.29 -23.11
CA VAL A 198 18.95 10.19 -22.39
C VAL A 198 20.37 10.59 -21.98
N LYS A 199 21.13 11.24 -22.86
CA LYS A 199 22.49 11.66 -22.54
C LYS A 199 22.49 12.69 -21.41
N ASP A 200 21.63 13.70 -21.47
CA ASP A 200 21.53 14.76 -20.46
C ASP A 200 21.16 14.17 -19.09
N PHE A 201 20.19 13.25 -19.05
CA PHE A 201 19.82 12.53 -17.82
C PHE A 201 21.00 11.81 -17.14
N TYR A 202 21.82 11.07 -17.93
CA TYR A 202 22.96 10.37 -17.35
C TYR A 202 24.11 11.34 -16.99
N ASP A 203 24.27 12.43 -17.74
CA ASP A 203 25.23 13.49 -17.42
C ASP A 203 24.89 14.13 -16.06
N ASP A 204 23.62 14.35 -15.75
CA ASP A 204 23.14 14.86 -14.45
C ASP A 204 23.44 13.89 -13.29
N LEU A 205 23.51 12.60 -13.57
CA LEU A 205 23.90 11.56 -12.61
C LEU A 205 25.42 11.31 -12.56
N ASN A 206 26.24 12.20 -13.14
CA ASN A 206 27.69 12.03 -13.24
C ASN A 206 28.16 10.78 -14.03
N VAL A 207 27.27 10.19 -14.85
CA VAL A 207 27.58 9.04 -15.70
C VAL A 207 27.68 9.50 -17.16
N LYS A 208 28.88 9.52 -17.71
CA LYS A 208 29.09 9.91 -19.10
C LYS A 208 28.80 8.75 -20.04
N LEU A 209 27.76 8.90 -20.85
CA LEU A 209 27.48 7.94 -21.92
C LEU A 209 28.17 8.33 -23.22
N VAL A 210 28.62 7.32 -23.95
CA VAL A 210 29.11 7.45 -25.31
C VAL A 210 28.23 6.64 -26.26
N ARG A 211 27.97 7.22 -27.44
CA ARG A 211 27.39 6.50 -28.57
C ARG A 211 28.53 6.11 -29.52
N PRO A 212 28.97 4.84 -29.50
CA PRO A 212 30.09 4.38 -30.30
C PRO A 212 29.88 4.59 -31.80
N PHE A 213 30.97 4.58 -32.54
CA PHE A 213 30.97 4.74 -33.98
C PHE A 213 31.26 3.38 -34.62
N GLY A 214 30.29 2.81 -35.31
CA GLY A 214 30.45 1.53 -36.03
C GLY A 214 30.20 0.26 -35.23
N ASP A 215 29.84 0.35 -33.93
CA ASP A 215 29.66 -0.84 -33.07
C ASP A 215 28.17 -1.14 -32.75
N MET A 216 27.26 -0.55 -33.50
CA MET A 216 25.84 -0.62 -33.21
C MET A 216 25.30 -2.05 -33.24
N LEU A 217 25.73 -2.84 -34.21
CA LEU A 217 25.27 -4.24 -34.33
C LEU A 217 25.84 -5.13 -33.23
N GLY A 218 27.08 -4.89 -32.81
CA GLY A 218 27.70 -5.59 -31.68
C GLY A 218 26.97 -5.32 -30.37
N LEU A 219 26.61 -4.04 -30.12
CA LEU A 219 25.85 -3.62 -28.94
C LEU A 219 24.41 -4.16 -28.96
N HIS A 220 23.75 -4.20 -30.13
CA HIS A 220 22.45 -4.84 -30.29
C HIS A 220 22.49 -6.32 -29.86
N GLY A 221 23.58 -7.03 -30.22
CA GLY A 221 23.78 -8.41 -29.83
C GLY A 221 23.82 -8.64 -28.32
N GLU A 222 24.20 -7.65 -27.51
CA GLU A 222 24.22 -7.76 -26.04
C GLU A 222 22.82 -7.81 -25.41
N PHE A 223 21.77 -7.43 -26.13
CA PHE A 223 20.39 -7.54 -25.67
C PHE A 223 19.78 -8.93 -25.91
N LEU A 224 20.39 -9.75 -26.76
CA LEU A 224 19.86 -11.10 -26.99
C LEU A 224 20.06 -11.96 -25.73
N PRO A 225 19.00 -12.61 -25.22
CA PRO A 225 19.10 -13.42 -24.01
C PRO A 225 20.18 -14.50 -24.12
N ALA A 226 21.02 -14.61 -23.09
CA ALA A 226 22.16 -15.54 -23.02
C ALA A 226 23.23 -15.38 -24.13
N SER A 227 23.25 -14.22 -24.82
CA SER A 227 24.31 -13.92 -25.77
C SER A 227 25.66 -13.75 -25.09
N LYS A 228 26.73 -13.92 -25.87
CA LYS A 228 28.06 -13.55 -25.43
C LYS A 228 28.28 -12.08 -25.68
N ARG A 229 29.06 -11.43 -24.79
CA ARG A 229 29.54 -10.09 -25.05
C ARG A 229 30.51 -10.11 -26.24
N TYR A 230 30.23 -9.26 -27.23
CA TYR A 230 31.02 -9.16 -28.45
C TYR A 230 32.08 -8.07 -28.37
N LEU A 231 31.81 -7.00 -27.62
CA LEU A 231 32.67 -5.84 -27.50
C LEU A 231 33.29 -5.80 -26.10
N ASN A 232 34.61 -5.60 -26.03
CA ASN A 232 35.32 -5.55 -24.76
C ASN A 232 35.84 -4.14 -24.40
N ASP A 233 35.67 -3.18 -25.30
CA ASP A 233 36.23 -1.83 -25.14
C ASP A 233 35.42 -0.96 -24.16
N TYR A 234 34.17 -1.37 -23.86
CA TYR A 234 33.22 -0.62 -23.02
C TYR A 234 32.99 -1.24 -21.65
N ILE A 235 33.94 -2.09 -21.19
CA ILE A 235 33.84 -2.77 -19.90
C ILE A 235 34.27 -1.82 -18.79
N GLN A 236 33.42 -1.72 -17.75
CA GLN A 236 33.76 -1.08 -16.48
C GLN A 236 34.12 -2.15 -15.44
N TYR A 237 35.18 -1.91 -14.68
CA TYR A 237 35.56 -2.76 -13.56
C TYR A 237 34.98 -2.17 -12.27
N VAL A 238 34.07 -2.88 -11.63
CA VAL A 238 33.29 -2.37 -10.51
C VAL A 238 33.35 -3.31 -9.30
N THR A 239 33.11 -2.73 -8.11
CA THR A 239 32.98 -3.47 -6.85
C THR A 239 31.58 -4.04 -6.67
N SER A 240 31.38 -4.91 -5.66
CA SER A 240 30.05 -5.41 -5.28
C SER A 240 29.12 -4.30 -4.83
N ASP A 241 29.63 -3.33 -4.06
CA ASP A 241 28.85 -2.21 -3.53
C ASP A 241 28.37 -1.29 -4.66
N PHE A 242 29.26 -0.95 -5.60
CA PHE A 242 28.89 -0.20 -6.78
C PHE A 242 27.79 -0.92 -7.58
N LEU A 243 27.97 -2.22 -7.84
CA LEU A 243 26.97 -3.00 -8.60
C LEU A 243 25.62 -3.06 -7.88
N ALA A 244 25.62 -3.20 -6.56
CA ALA A 244 24.40 -3.16 -5.75
C ALA A 244 23.75 -1.77 -5.79
N GLY A 245 24.54 -0.71 -5.73
CA GLY A 245 24.09 0.67 -5.79
C GLY A 245 23.40 1.06 -7.11
N LEU A 246 23.69 0.37 -8.23
CA LEU A 246 22.99 0.62 -9.50
C LEU A 246 21.47 0.37 -9.43
N GLY A 247 20.98 -0.32 -8.37
CA GLY A 247 19.56 -0.52 -8.14
C GLY A 247 18.87 -1.41 -9.18
N PHE A 248 19.61 -2.29 -9.88
CA PHE A 248 18.98 -3.21 -10.82
C PHE A 248 18.01 -4.14 -10.09
N GLY A 249 16.78 -4.27 -10.61
CA GLY A 249 15.71 -5.00 -9.95
C GLY A 249 15.04 -4.27 -8.78
N ALA A 250 15.46 -3.06 -8.46
CA ALA A 250 14.77 -2.15 -7.54
C ALA A 250 13.52 -1.55 -8.21
N THR A 251 12.75 -2.38 -8.91
CA THR A 251 11.46 -1.95 -9.48
C THR A 251 10.43 -1.96 -8.37
N GLN A 252 10.09 -0.79 -7.86
CA GLN A 252 9.02 -0.66 -6.90
C GLN A 252 7.73 -0.28 -7.62
N MET A 253 6.82 -1.24 -7.72
CA MET A 253 5.44 -1.00 -8.07
C MET A 253 4.63 -1.14 -6.78
N LEU A 254 3.93 -0.09 -6.39
CA LEU A 254 3.01 -0.10 -5.26
C LEU A 254 1.57 -0.16 -5.80
N GLY A 255 0.70 -0.85 -5.09
CA GLY A 255 -0.69 -0.99 -5.49
C GLY A 255 -0.89 -1.89 -6.72
N GLU A 256 -1.97 -1.67 -7.43
CA GLU A 256 -2.39 -2.40 -8.61
C GLU A 256 -2.11 -1.59 -9.89
N PRO A 257 -2.07 -2.22 -11.08
CA PRO A 257 -1.88 -1.49 -12.33
C PRO A 257 -3.05 -0.57 -12.69
N GLU A 258 -4.23 -0.81 -12.14
CA GLU A 258 -5.45 -0.03 -12.34
C GLU A 258 -6.34 -0.05 -11.09
N GLY A 259 -7.33 0.82 -10.99
CA GLY A 259 -8.27 0.88 -9.88
C GLY A 259 -8.49 2.30 -9.37
N ILE A 260 -8.70 2.44 -8.07
CA ILE A 260 -8.84 3.73 -7.40
C ILE A 260 -7.47 4.41 -7.34
N TYR A 261 -7.35 5.58 -7.98
CA TYR A 261 -6.15 6.40 -7.85
C TYR A 261 -6.09 7.00 -6.44
N ILE A 262 -4.98 6.77 -5.72
CA ILE A 262 -4.79 7.32 -4.37
C ILE A 262 -3.65 8.34 -4.29
N GLY A 263 -2.80 8.42 -5.29
CA GLY A 263 -1.65 9.30 -5.29
C GLY A 263 -0.47 8.72 -6.06
N TYR A 264 0.73 9.09 -5.67
CA TYR A 264 1.95 8.64 -6.34
C TYR A 264 3.04 8.26 -5.33
N SER A 265 3.90 7.34 -5.74
CA SER A 265 5.08 6.95 -4.96
C SER A 265 6.09 8.08 -4.93
N LEU A 266 6.58 8.45 -3.75
CA LEU A 266 7.64 9.46 -3.61
C LEU A 266 8.99 8.96 -4.12
N ASP A 267 9.20 7.65 -4.08
CA ASP A 267 10.46 7.05 -4.53
C ASP A 267 10.52 6.89 -6.05
N THR A 268 9.37 6.71 -6.72
CA THR A 268 9.33 6.39 -8.15
C THR A 268 8.55 7.37 -9.02
N GLY A 269 7.83 8.32 -8.42
CA GLY A 269 6.92 9.22 -9.13
C GLY A 269 5.71 8.51 -9.79
N ARG A 270 5.61 7.18 -9.69
CA ARG A 270 4.56 6.40 -10.33
C ARG A 270 3.23 6.56 -9.60
N ASN A 271 2.16 6.61 -10.36
CA ASN A 271 0.81 6.58 -9.82
C ASN A 271 0.56 5.27 -9.07
N VAL A 272 -0.17 5.38 -7.97
CA VAL A 272 -0.56 4.25 -7.13
C VAL A 272 -2.07 4.09 -7.18
N TYR A 273 -2.50 2.90 -7.54
CA TYR A 273 -3.91 2.53 -7.62
C TYR A 273 -4.21 1.42 -6.63
N LEU A 274 -5.42 1.38 -6.11
CA LEU A 274 -5.90 0.32 -5.24
C LEU A 274 -7.19 -0.29 -5.77
N LYS A 275 -7.33 -1.60 -5.56
CA LYS A 275 -8.59 -2.35 -5.71
C LYS A 275 -8.92 -3.00 -4.36
N PRO A 276 -9.58 -2.29 -3.42
CA PRO A 276 -9.78 -2.78 -2.06
C PRO A 276 -10.47 -4.15 -1.97
N ALA A 277 -11.36 -4.46 -2.89
CA ALA A 277 -12.05 -5.75 -2.97
C ALA A 277 -11.19 -6.91 -3.50
N LEU A 278 -10.03 -6.62 -4.07
CA LEU A 278 -9.23 -7.59 -4.84
C LEU A 278 -8.68 -8.73 -3.99
N ALA A 279 -8.34 -8.47 -2.73
CA ALA A 279 -7.76 -9.46 -1.83
C ALA A 279 -8.64 -10.72 -1.66
N SER A 280 -9.97 -10.56 -1.67
CA SER A 280 -10.91 -11.71 -1.53
C SER A 280 -10.90 -12.65 -2.73
N GLN A 281 -10.43 -12.20 -3.89
CA GLN A 281 -10.42 -12.96 -5.15
C GLN A 281 -9.24 -13.92 -5.27
N GLY A 282 -8.30 -13.93 -4.31
CA GLY A 282 -7.17 -14.86 -4.31
C GLY A 282 -6.18 -14.62 -5.45
N VAL A 283 -5.82 -13.38 -5.69
CA VAL A 283 -4.94 -12.96 -6.80
C VAL A 283 -3.55 -13.56 -6.67
N LYS A 284 -3.01 -14.01 -7.78
CA LYS A 284 -1.66 -14.59 -7.83
C LYS A 284 -0.60 -13.59 -7.36
N GLY A 285 0.16 -13.98 -6.36
CA GLY A 285 1.24 -13.15 -5.81
C GLY A 285 0.83 -12.33 -4.59
N SER A 286 -0.46 -12.21 -4.24
CA SER A 286 -0.88 -11.58 -2.99
C SER A 286 -0.36 -12.36 -1.78
N VAL A 287 0.07 -11.64 -0.75
CA VAL A 287 0.53 -12.23 0.52
C VAL A 287 -0.60 -12.41 1.52
N THR A 288 -1.77 -11.84 1.23
CA THR A 288 -2.94 -11.88 2.10
C THR A 288 -4.22 -11.92 1.27
N ASN A 289 -5.26 -12.50 1.86
CA ASN A 289 -6.62 -12.44 1.32
C ASN A 289 -7.54 -11.58 2.22
N ALA A 290 -6.96 -10.80 3.11
CA ALA A 290 -7.69 -9.96 4.04
C ALA A 290 -8.14 -8.66 3.36
N LEU A 291 -9.40 -8.27 3.63
CA LEU A 291 -9.99 -7.04 3.12
C LEU A 291 -9.93 -5.87 4.11
N ALA A 292 -9.48 -6.13 5.35
CA ALA A 292 -9.36 -5.07 6.35
C ALA A 292 -8.15 -4.18 6.08
N ALA A 293 -8.30 -2.90 6.42
CA ALA A 293 -7.25 -1.89 6.29
C ALA A 293 -6.98 -1.19 7.63
N ALA A 294 -5.76 -0.73 7.82
CA ALA A 294 -5.34 0.02 8.99
C ALA A 294 -4.70 1.36 8.61
N PHE A 295 -5.13 2.43 9.27
CA PHE A 295 -4.59 3.79 9.15
C PHE A 295 -4.06 4.23 10.51
N VAL A 296 -2.74 4.27 10.66
CA VAL A 296 -2.08 4.57 11.93
C VAL A 296 -1.19 5.82 11.85
N GLY A 297 -1.02 6.53 12.95
CA GLY A 297 -0.11 7.69 13.05
C GLY A 297 -0.65 8.82 13.91
N SER A 298 0.17 9.84 14.14
CA SER A 298 -0.17 10.99 15.00
C SER A 298 -1.32 11.84 14.44
N LEU A 299 -1.90 12.70 15.28
CA LEU A 299 -2.90 13.68 14.87
C LEU A 299 -2.35 14.61 13.79
N GLY A 300 -3.21 14.97 12.81
CA GLY A 300 -2.85 15.90 11.73
C GLY A 300 -1.97 15.29 10.64
N GLY A 301 -1.62 13.99 10.68
CA GLY A 301 -0.79 13.33 9.66
C GLY A 301 -1.51 13.03 8.34
N GLY A 302 -2.85 13.14 8.28
CA GLY A 302 -3.64 12.88 7.07
C GLY A 302 -4.41 11.55 7.06
N LYS A 303 -4.49 10.83 8.19
CA LYS A 303 -5.22 9.55 8.31
C LYS A 303 -6.66 9.63 7.84
N SER A 304 -7.47 10.49 8.48
CA SER A 304 -8.91 10.64 8.16
C SER A 304 -9.10 11.13 6.72
N PHE A 305 -8.25 12.04 6.24
CA PHE A 305 -8.26 12.50 4.85
C PHE A 305 -8.09 11.34 3.87
N SER A 306 -7.05 10.54 4.06
CA SER A 306 -6.71 9.42 3.16
C SER A 306 -7.75 8.32 3.21
N ASN A 307 -8.25 8.01 4.39
CA ASN A 307 -9.35 7.06 4.59
C ASN A 307 -10.62 7.54 3.89
N ASN A 308 -11.04 8.79 4.12
CA ASN A 308 -12.19 9.41 3.46
C ASN A 308 -12.10 9.33 1.93
N MET A 309 -10.91 9.60 1.38
CA MET A 309 -10.67 9.52 -0.07
C MET A 309 -10.85 8.09 -0.61
N ILE A 310 -10.30 7.09 0.07
CA ILE A 310 -10.43 5.68 -0.35
C ILE A 310 -11.89 5.23 -0.25
N VAL A 311 -12.60 5.58 0.82
CA VAL A 311 -14.02 5.24 0.98
C VAL A 311 -14.87 5.90 -0.11
N TYR A 312 -14.69 7.19 -0.34
CA TYR A 312 -15.40 7.95 -1.37
C TYR A 312 -15.23 7.33 -2.76
N TYR A 313 -13.99 7.10 -3.19
CA TYR A 313 -13.74 6.49 -4.49
C TYR A 313 -14.25 5.05 -4.57
N SER A 314 -14.20 4.29 -3.47
CA SER A 314 -14.78 2.95 -3.43
C SER A 314 -16.30 2.98 -3.69
N VAL A 315 -17.00 3.96 -3.10
CA VAL A 315 -18.44 4.18 -3.33
C VAL A 315 -18.71 4.56 -4.78
N LEU A 316 -17.92 5.44 -5.38
CA LEU A 316 -18.02 5.75 -6.83
C LEU A 316 -17.80 4.53 -7.72
N PHE A 317 -16.99 3.56 -7.28
CA PHE A 317 -16.78 2.28 -7.97
C PHE A 317 -17.84 1.22 -7.61
N GLY A 318 -18.92 1.61 -6.95
CA GLY A 318 -20.08 0.76 -6.65
C GLY A 318 -20.02 0.01 -5.33
N ALA A 319 -19.11 0.35 -4.41
CA ALA A 319 -19.11 -0.18 -3.07
C ALA A 319 -20.23 0.45 -2.21
N GLN A 320 -20.64 -0.25 -1.17
CA GLN A 320 -21.43 0.32 -0.08
C GLN A 320 -20.53 0.59 1.14
N ALA A 321 -20.75 1.69 1.84
CA ALA A 321 -19.97 2.03 3.02
C ALA A 321 -20.87 2.38 4.21
N LEU A 322 -20.46 1.92 5.38
CA LEU A 322 -20.96 2.33 6.68
C LEU A 322 -19.82 2.94 7.48
N ILE A 323 -19.90 4.23 7.75
CA ILE A 323 -18.91 4.97 8.54
C ILE A 323 -19.47 5.20 9.94
N VAL A 324 -18.72 4.83 10.96
CA VAL A 324 -18.96 5.21 12.35
C VAL A 324 -18.07 6.39 12.66
N ASP A 325 -18.68 7.57 12.84
CA ASP A 325 -18.03 8.87 12.96
C ASP A 325 -18.32 9.51 14.33
N PRO A 326 -17.57 9.18 15.39
CA PRO A 326 -17.82 9.69 16.73
C PRO A 326 -17.49 11.19 16.90
N LYS A 327 -16.77 11.78 15.93
CA LYS A 327 -16.39 13.19 15.94
C LYS A 327 -17.33 14.09 15.14
N ALA A 328 -18.28 13.51 14.42
CA ALA A 328 -19.20 14.19 13.52
C ALA A 328 -18.49 15.07 12.46
N GLU A 329 -17.30 14.67 12.00
CA GLU A 329 -16.50 15.42 11.03
C GLU A 329 -17.10 15.42 9.62
N ARG A 330 -17.95 14.42 9.31
CA ARG A 330 -18.53 14.21 7.97
C ARG A 330 -19.95 14.77 7.78
N GLY A 331 -20.42 15.58 8.73
CA GLY A 331 -21.78 16.14 8.70
C GLY A 331 -22.11 16.97 7.46
N ARG A 332 -21.10 17.55 6.81
CA ARG A 332 -21.25 18.40 5.64
C ARG A 332 -21.04 17.69 4.30
N TRP A 333 -20.84 16.37 4.26
CA TRP A 333 -20.54 15.66 3.02
C TRP A 333 -21.65 15.74 1.98
N LYS A 334 -22.91 15.86 2.37
CA LYS A 334 -24.02 16.11 1.42
C LYS A 334 -23.87 17.44 0.67
N GLU A 335 -23.24 18.43 1.30
CA GLU A 335 -23.03 19.77 0.72
C GLU A 335 -21.73 19.82 -0.08
N THR A 336 -20.68 19.16 0.41
CA THR A 336 -19.33 19.23 -0.15
C THR A 336 -19.05 18.17 -1.22
N LEU A 337 -19.90 17.13 -1.34
CA LEU A 337 -19.82 16.05 -2.33
C LEU A 337 -21.14 15.96 -3.13
N PRO A 338 -21.46 16.98 -3.94
CA PRO A 338 -22.77 17.07 -4.61
C PRO A 338 -23.01 15.90 -5.59
N GLU A 339 -21.96 15.30 -6.17
CA GLU A 339 -22.04 14.21 -7.14
C GLU A 339 -22.72 12.98 -6.57
N ILE A 340 -22.47 12.68 -5.28
CA ILE A 340 -23.04 11.53 -4.59
C ILE A 340 -23.99 11.91 -3.45
N ALA A 341 -24.36 13.19 -3.34
CA ALA A 341 -25.23 13.67 -2.24
C ALA A 341 -26.54 12.87 -2.11
N HIS A 342 -27.08 12.39 -3.21
CA HIS A 342 -28.30 11.57 -3.27
C HIS A 342 -28.09 10.14 -2.74
N GLU A 343 -26.84 9.66 -2.70
CA GLU A 343 -26.46 8.36 -2.16
C GLU A 343 -25.90 8.44 -0.74
N ILE A 344 -25.83 9.63 -0.14
CA ILE A 344 -25.37 9.82 1.23
C ILE A 344 -26.54 9.82 2.19
N ASN A 345 -26.47 8.98 3.22
CA ASN A 345 -27.35 9.01 4.38
C ASN A 345 -26.54 9.37 5.63
N ILE A 346 -26.93 10.43 6.34
CA ILE A 346 -26.29 10.86 7.59
C ILE A 346 -27.31 10.71 8.70
N VAL A 347 -27.01 9.86 9.68
CA VAL A 347 -27.80 9.64 10.88
C VAL A 347 -27.06 10.29 12.05
N ASN A 348 -27.63 11.37 12.58
CA ASN A 348 -27.09 12.06 13.74
C ASN A 348 -27.74 11.51 14.99
N LEU A 349 -27.01 10.77 15.79
CA LEU A 349 -27.45 10.23 17.07
C LEU A 349 -27.14 11.26 18.16
N THR A 350 -28.11 12.09 18.46
CA THR A 350 -28.04 13.10 19.54
C THR A 350 -29.05 12.77 20.63
N SER A 351 -28.88 13.34 21.81
CA SER A 351 -29.82 13.18 22.95
C SER A 351 -31.20 13.84 22.75
N GLU A 352 -31.49 14.33 21.54
CA GLU A 352 -32.80 14.92 21.24
C GLU A 352 -33.92 13.88 21.26
N GLU A 353 -35.10 14.24 21.76
CA GLU A 353 -36.27 13.35 21.91
C GLU A 353 -36.68 12.64 20.61
N GLN A 354 -36.47 13.25 19.46
CA GLN A 354 -36.75 12.64 18.14
C GLN A 354 -35.89 11.41 17.84
N ASN A 355 -34.74 11.25 18.51
CA ASN A 355 -33.82 10.16 18.35
C ASN A 355 -34.01 9.04 19.40
N ARG A 356 -35.03 9.15 20.22
CA ARG A 356 -35.33 8.20 21.30
C ARG A 356 -35.47 6.78 20.74
N GLY A 357 -34.73 5.85 21.32
CA GLY A 357 -34.77 4.43 20.98
C GLY A 357 -34.15 4.03 19.64
N LEU A 358 -33.51 4.96 18.90
CA LEU A 358 -32.91 4.62 17.61
C LEU A 358 -31.83 3.53 17.70
N LEU A 359 -31.17 3.38 18.85
CA LEU A 359 -30.19 2.32 19.14
C LEU A 359 -30.75 1.19 20.01
N ASP A 360 -32.05 1.16 20.24
CA ASP A 360 -32.66 0.06 20.97
C ASP A 360 -32.52 -1.24 20.17
N PRO A 361 -32.05 -2.37 20.76
CA PRO A 361 -31.93 -3.66 20.08
C PRO A 361 -33.20 -4.12 19.37
N TYR A 362 -34.35 -3.78 19.89
CA TYR A 362 -35.65 -4.16 19.32
C TYR A 362 -36.09 -3.28 18.14
N VAL A 363 -35.42 -2.12 17.95
CA VAL A 363 -35.64 -1.21 16.82
C VAL A 363 -34.64 -1.48 15.71
N ILE A 364 -33.38 -1.74 16.08
CA ILE A 364 -32.28 -1.83 15.12
C ILE A 364 -32.16 -3.23 14.49
N MET A 365 -32.62 -4.28 15.19
CA MET A 365 -32.55 -5.67 14.73
C MET A 365 -33.91 -6.14 14.22
N GLU A 366 -33.97 -6.56 12.94
CA GLU A 366 -35.20 -7.11 12.35
C GLU A 366 -35.58 -8.47 12.93
N ASN A 367 -34.57 -9.29 13.25
CA ASN A 367 -34.81 -10.64 13.75
C ASN A 367 -34.98 -10.65 15.28
N PRO A 368 -36.12 -11.13 15.82
CA PRO A 368 -36.36 -11.14 17.26
C PRO A 368 -35.33 -11.92 18.10
N LYS A 369 -34.67 -12.94 17.53
CA LYS A 369 -33.61 -13.67 18.25
C LYS A 369 -32.32 -12.85 18.38
N ASP A 370 -32.01 -12.06 17.37
CA ASP A 370 -30.83 -11.21 17.37
C ASP A 370 -31.06 -10.01 18.29
N SER A 371 -32.29 -9.47 18.31
CA SER A 371 -32.72 -8.46 19.31
C SER A 371 -32.60 -8.97 20.74
N GLU A 372 -33.12 -10.21 21.03
CA GLU A 372 -33.00 -10.84 22.36
C GLU A 372 -31.54 -10.99 22.78
N SER A 373 -30.69 -11.47 21.87
CA SER A 373 -29.25 -11.66 22.14
C SER A 373 -28.55 -10.34 22.45
N LEU A 374 -28.79 -9.32 21.63
CA LEU A 374 -28.18 -8.00 21.81
C LEU A 374 -28.71 -7.31 23.09
N ALA A 375 -30.00 -7.43 23.40
CA ALA A 375 -30.57 -6.90 24.64
C ALA A 375 -29.94 -7.57 25.89
N ILE A 376 -29.70 -8.89 25.84
CA ILE A 376 -28.97 -9.60 26.91
C ILE A 376 -27.56 -9.01 27.02
N ASP A 377 -26.82 -8.89 25.92
CA ASP A 377 -25.43 -8.41 25.93
C ASP A 377 -25.35 -7.01 26.54
N ILE A 378 -26.24 -6.10 26.15
CA ILE A 378 -26.27 -4.72 26.64
C ILE A 378 -26.65 -4.67 28.13
N LEU A 379 -27.76 -5.28 28.52
CA LEU A 379 -28.22 -5.18 29.89
C LEU A 379 -27.31 -5.93 30.89
N THR A 380 -26.68 -7.03 30.48
CA THR A 380 -25.62 -7.66 31.28
C THR A 380 -24.36 -6.81 31.38
N PHE A 381 -24.00 -6.11 30.31
CA PHE A 381 -22.87 -5.19 30.33
C PHE A 381 -23.13 -3.99 31.26
N LEU A 382 -24.29 -3.33 31.13
CA LEU A 382 -24.64 -2.15 31.94
C LEU A 382 -24.78 -2.52 33.43
N THR A 383 -25.44 -3.65 33.75
CA THR A 383 -25.69 -4.02 35.13
C THR A 383 -24.57 -4.81 35.79
N GLY A 384 -23.57 -5.27 35.04
CA GLY A 384 -22.52 -6.14 35.54
C GLY A 384 -23.03 -7.57 35.91
N ILE A 385 -24.28 -7.93 35.58
CA ILE A 385 -24.84 -9.23 35.86
C ILE A 385 -24.16 -10.27 34.96
N SER A 386 -23.40 -11.18 35.55
CA SER A 386 -22.75 -12.26 34.82
C SER A 386 -23.72 -13.41 34.49
N SER A 387 -23.52 -14.06 33.34
CA SER A 387 -24.22 -15.31 33.01
C SER A 387 -24.00 -16.46 34.02
N ARG A 388 -23.04 -16.29 34.94
CA ARG A 388 -22.74 -17.21 36.06
C ARG A 388 -23.52 -16.85 37.31
N ASP A 389 -24.21 -15.73 37.37
CA ASP A 389 -25.07 -15.35 38.47
C ASP A 389 -26.35 -16.18 38.41
N GLY A 390 -26.44 -17.18 39.26
CA GLY A 390 -27.55 -18.15 39.28
C GLY A 390 -28.88 -17.57 39.77
N GLU A 391 -28.89 -16.38 40.35
CA GLU A 391 -30.09 -15.74 40.89
C GLU A 391 -30.59 -14.61 40.00
N LYS A 392 -29.71 -13.67 39.63
CA LYS A 392 -30.08 -12.45 38.88
C LYS A 392 -30.21 -12.69 37.39
N PHE A 393 -29.29 -13.45 36.79
CA PHE A 393 -29.28 -13.66 35.35
C PHE A 393 -30.52 -14.35 34.80
N PRO A 394 -31.06 -15.43 35.45
CA PRO A 394 -32.31 -16.07 34.99
C PRO A 394 -33.52 -15.13 35.04
N VAL A 395 -33.61 -14.24 36.05
CA VAL A 395 -34.68 -13.24 36.19
C VAL A 395 -34.61 -12.21 35.06
N LEU A 396 -33.40 -11.62 34.84
CA LEU A 396 -33.19 -10.67 33.76
C LEU A 396 -33.53 -11.30 32.40
N ARG A 397 -33.01 -12.50 32.14
CA ARG A 397 -33.25 -13.20 30.87
C ARG A 397 -34.72 -13.53 30.63
N LYS A 398 -35.47 -13.87 31.69
CA LYS A 398 -36.90 -14.13 31.59
C LYS A 398 -37.68 -12.88 31.19
N ALA A 399 -37.35 -11.71 31.77
CA ALA A 399 -37.97 -10.45 31.42
C ALA A 399 -37.67 -10.03 29.97
N ILE A 400 -36.40 -10.12 29.54
CA ILE A 400 -35.99 -9.84 28.15
C ILE A 400 -36.78 -10.73 27.18
N ARG A 401 -36.92 -12.03 27.49
CA ARG A 401 -37.63 -12.97 26.63
C ARG A 401 -39.14 -12.70 26.58
N ALA A 402 -39.73 -12.25 27.67
CA ALA A 402 -41.14 -11.85 27.73
C ALA A 402 -41.38 -10.66 26.77
N VAL A 403 -40.53 -9.63 26.83
CA VAL A 403 -40.59 -8.47 25.94
C VAL A 403 -40.34 -8.85 24.47
N THR A 404 -39.40 -9.75 24.20
CA THR A 404 -39.12 -10.24 22.83
C THR A 404 -40.36 -10.87 22.19
N ASN A 405 -41.20 -11.56 22.99
CA ASN A 405 -42.42 -12.23 22.52
C ASN A 405 -43.67 -11.33 22.59
N SER A 406 -43.57 -10.09 23.07
CA SER A 406 -44.69 -9.14 23.12
C SER A 406 -44.87 -8.41 21.78
N GLU A 407 -46.01 -7.71 21.62
CA GLU A 407 -46.23 -6.81 20.46
C GLU A 407 -45.47 -5.50 20.62
N GLU A 408 -45.41 -4.95 21.83
CA GLU A 408 -44.64 -3.74 22.16
C GLU A 408 -43.26 -4.16 22.67
N ARG A 409 -42.21 -3.77 21.96
CA ARG A 409 -40.84 -4.18 22.24
C ARG A 409 -39.93 -2.95 22.45
N GLY A 410 -39.14 -3.02 23.50
CA GLY A 410 -38.15 -1.96 23.80
C GLY A 410 -37.41 -2.27 25.09
N LEU A 411 -36.22 -1.72 25.28
CA LEU A 411 -35.46 -1.95 26.51
C LEU A 411 -36.15 -1.37 27.74
N PHE A 412 -36.94 -0.30 27.57
CA PHE A 412 -37.73 0.25 28.69
C PHE A 412 -38.82 -0.72 29.15
N LYS A 413 -39.41 -1.49 28.21
CA LYS A 413 -40.41 -2.52 28.56
C LYS A 413 -39.81 -3.66 29.39
N VAL A 414 -38.49 -3.89 29.32
CA VAL A 414 -37.82 -4.86 30.19
C VAL A 414 -37.85 -4.40 31.64
N ILE A 415 -37.75 -3.10 31.91
CA ILE A 415 -37.87 -2.53 33.26
C ILE A 415 -39.30 -2.74 33.79
N GLU A 416 -40.31 -2.47 32.96
CA GLU A 416 -41.73 -2.67 33.32
C GLU A 416 -42.01 -4.15 33.64
N GLU A 417 -41.51 -5.09 32.83
CA GLU A 417 -41.68 -6.52 33.04
C GLU A 417 -41.01 -7.01 34.32
N LEU A 418 -39.78 -6.52 34.61
CA LEU A 418 -39.09 -6.82 35.88
C LEU A 418 -39.85 -6.30 37.10
N ARG A 419 -40.48 -5.12 36.99
CA ARG A 419 -41.33 -4.57 38.06
C ARG A 419 -42.64 -5.36 38.22
N ALA A 420 -43.25 -5.80 37.13
CA ALA A 420 -44.47 -6.61 37.15
C ALA A 420 -44.25 -7.97 37.83
N GLU A 421 -43.05 -8.56 37.77
CA GLU A 421 -42.71 -9.78 38.47
C GLU A 421 -42.68 -9.61 39.99
N GLY A 422 -42.37 -8.42 40.52
CA GLY A 422 -42.55 -8.00 41.91
C GLY A 422 -41.68 -8.73 42.93
N THR A 423 -40.64 -9.45 42.54
CA THR A 423 -39.69 -10.08 43.47
C THR A 423 -38.64 -9.07 43.91
N THR A 424 -38.02 -9.26 45.08
CA THR A 424 -36.95 -8.39 45.56
C THR A 424 -35.77 -8.31 44.56
N ILE A 425 -35.48 -9.45 43.89
CA ILE A 425 -34.41 -9.54 42.92
C ILE A 425 -34.80 -8.78 41.65
N SER A 426 -36.02 -9.01 41.12
CA SER A 426 -36.47 -8.35 39.89
C SER A 426 -36.57 -6.82 40.06
N THR A 427 -37.10 -6.38 41.24
CA THR A 427 -37.16 -4.94 41.55
C THR A 427 -35.76 -4.32 41.65
N SER A 428 -34.81 -4.97 42.32
CA SER A 428 -33.44 -4.47 42.40
C SER A 428 -32.76 -4.37 41.04
N ILE A 429 -33.03 -5.30 40.12
CA ILE A 429 -32.50 -5.25 38.77
C ILE A 429 -33.17 -4.10 38.00
N ALA A 430 -34.48 -3.95 38.11
CA ALA A 430 -35.24 -2.86 37.47
C ALA A 430 -34.72 -1.50 37.91
N ASP A 431 -34.57 -1.25 39.22
CA ASP A 431 -34.05 -0.01 39.77
C ASP A 431 -32.63 0.29 39.28
N HIS A 432 -31.79 -0.74 39.15
CA HIS A 432 -30.43 -0.56 38.61
C HIS A 432 -30.45 -0.18 37.14
N ILE A 433 -31.25 -0.83 36.30
CA ILE A 433 -31.37 -0.49 34.86
C ILE A 433 -31.98 0.91 34.72
N GLU A 434 -33.02 1.23 35.51
CA GLU A 434 -33.68 2.53 35.46
C GLU A 434 -32.73 3.68 35.82
N SER A 435 -31.75 3.48 36.72
CA SER A 435 -30.77 4.49 37.06
C SER A 435 -29.93 4.97 35.85
N PHE A 436 -29.83 4.18 34.80
CA PHE A 436 -29.19 4.61 33.54
C PHE A 436 -30.12 5.53 32.72
N THR A 437 -31.44 5.36 32.80
CA THR A 437 -32.40 6.13 32.01
C THR A 437 -32.53 7.58 32.44
N ASP A 438 -32.00 7.97 33.60
CA ASP A 438 -31.95 9.34 34.10
C ASP A 438 -31.00 10.26 33.27
N TYR A 439 -30.18 9.66 32.41
CA TYR A 439 -29.26 10.40 31.56
C TYR A 439 -29.90 10.65 30.19
N ASP A 440 -29.89 11.88 29.72
CA ASP A 440 -30.45 12.27 28.42
C ASP A 440 -29.92 11.42 27.27
N PHE A 441 -28.64 11.05 27.34
CA PHE A 441 -27.96 10.25 26.33
C PHE A 441 -28.47 8.79 26.29
N ALA A 442 -28.98 8.26 27.38
CA ALA A 442 -29.58 6.92 27.45
C ALA A 442 -30.87 6.80 26.62
N HIS A 443 -31.52 7.91 26.31
CA HIS A 443 -32.72 7.93 25.47
C HIS A 443 -32.49 7.24 24.12
N LEU A 444 -31.27 7.27 23.60
CA LEU A 444 -30.91 6.56 22.35
C LEU A 444 -31.06 5.03 22.45
N LEU A 445 -30.80 4.46 23.64
CA LEU A 445 -30.85 3.00 23.88
C LEU A 445 -32.22 2.51 24.35
N PHE A 446 -32.94 3.32 25.13
CA PHE A 446 -34.15 2.87 25.81
C PHE A 446 -35.41 3.40 25.09
N SER A 447 -36.04 2.49 24.32
CA SER A 447 -37.34 2.69 23.69
C SER A 447 -38.45 2.11 24.52
N ASP A 448 -39.63 2.75 24.50
CA ASP A 448 -40.88 2.24 25.03
C ASP A 448 -41.76 1.48 24.01
N GLY A 449 -41.22 1.29 22.80
CA GLY A 449 -41.90 0.58 21.72
C GLY A 449 -42.57 1.50 20.68
N ASP A 450 -42.61 2.77 20.93
CA ASP A 450 -43.27 3.78 20.06
C ASP A 450 -42.27 4.52 19.15
N VAL A 451 -41.31 3.79 18.56
CA VAL A 451 -40.29 4.36 17.68
C VAL A 451 -40.84 4.50 16.25
N THR A 452 -40.95 5.71 15.78
CA THR A 452 -41.46 6.02 14.44
C THR A 452 -40.37 6.05 13.35
N GLN A 453 -39.11 6.02 13.73
CA GLN A 453 -37.97 6.06 12.83
C GLN A 453 -37.03 4.87 13.09
N SER A 454 -36.55 4.26 12.04
CA SER A 454 -35.48 3.26 12.10
C SER A 454 -34.27 3.74 11.30
N ILE A 455 -33.09 3.28 11.68
CA ILE A 455 -31.88 3.55 10.90
C ILE A 455 -31.95 2.74 9.61
N SER A 456 -32.08 3.42 8.46
CA SER A 456 -32.01 2.78 7.16
C SER A 456 -30.60 2.85 6.59
N LEU A 457 -30.09 1.73 6.06
CA LEU A 457 -28.79 1.63 5.36
C LEU A 457 -28.98 1.38 3.86
N GLU A 458 -30.04 1.89 3.27
CA GLU A 458 -30.37 1.67 1.85
C GLU A 458 -29.45 2.44 0.88
N LYS A 459 -28.78 3.46 1.36
CA LYS A 459 -27.89 4.30 0.55
C LYS A 459 -26.51 3.63 0.39
N GLN A 460 -25.78 4.02 -0.66
CA GLN A 460 -24.43 3.52 -0.85
C GLN A 460 -23.46 3.99 0.24
N LEU A 461 -23.64 5.21 0.74
CA LEU A 461 -22.80 5.77 1.80
C LEU A 461 -23.66 6.13 3.02
N ASN A 462 -23.49 5.38 4.08
CA ASN A 462 -24.20 5.59 5.34
C ASN A 462 -23.21 6.05 6.41
N ILE A 463 -23.51 7.14 7.09
CA ILE A 463 -22.67 7.75 8.11
C ILE A 463 -23.49 7.83 9.40
N ILE A 464 -23.02 7.13 10.44
CA ILE A 464 -23.59 7.22 11.78
C ILE A 464 -22.70 8.13 12.62
N GLN A 465 -23.21 9.30 12.95
CA GLN A 465 -22.55 10.27 13.82
C GLN A 465 -23.11 10.13 15.22
N VAL A 466 -22.24 9.86 16.20
CA VAL A 466 -22.63 9.74 17.59
C VAL A 466 -21.95 10.86 18.37
N ALA A 467 -22.64 11.98 18.52
CA ALA A 467 -22.13 13.10 19.30
C ALA A 467 -22.08 12.73 20.80
N ASP A 468 -21.19 13.41 21.53
CA ASP A 468 -21.11 13.38 22.98
C ASP A 468 -20.74 12.02 23.62
N LEU A 469 -20.13 11.09 22.86
CA LEU A 469 -19.59 9.87 23.44
C LEU A 469 -18.46 10.20 24.44
N VAL A 470 -18.62 9.76 25.67
CA VAL A 470 -17.59 9.79 26.70
C VAL A 470 -16.96 8.40 26.80
N LEU A 471 -15.74 8.27 26.31
CA LEU A 471 -15.08 6.97 26.24
C LEU A 471 -14.05 6.84 27.38
N PRO A 472 -13.94 5.65 27.98
CA PRO A 472 -12.96 5.43 29.05
C PRO A 472 -11.53 5.54 28.54
N ASP A 473 -10.61 6.00 29.37
CA ASP A 473 -9.20 5.96 29.08
C ASP A 473 -8.66 4.52 29.03
N LYS A 474 -7.61 4.28 28.26
CA LYS A 474 -7.02 2.95 28.03
C LYS A 474 -6.60 2.23 29.31
N GLU A 475 -6.23 2.99 30.35
CA GLU A 475 -5.75 2.46 31.62
C GLU A 475 -6.87 2.27 32.67
N THR A 476 -8.08 2.77 32.39
CA THR A 476 -9.23 2.67 33.31
C THR A 476 -9.75 1.23 33.37
N SER A 477 -9.86 0.67 34.56
CA SER A 477 -10.43 -0.65 34.73
C SER A 477 -11.96 -0.61 34.58
N PHE A 478 -12.58 -1.73 34.17
CA PHE A 478 -14.03 -1.80 33.95
C PHE A 478 -14.86 -1.39 35.19
N GLU A 479 -14.36 -1.71 36.38
CA GLU A 479 -15.02 -1.36 37.66
C GLU A 479 -14.99 0.15 37.96
N GLU A 480 -14.14 0.91 37.26
CA GLU A 480 -13.96 2.35 37.43
C GLU A 480 -14.73 3.17 36.39
N TYR A 481 -15.42 2.52 35.44
CA TYR A 481 -16.18 3.22 34.40
C TYR A 481 -17.31 4.05 35.02
N THR A 482 -17.39 5.30 34.62
CA THR A 482 -18.52 6.17 34.92
C THR A 482 -19.79 5.69 34.19
N THR A 483 -20.96 6.13 34.64
CA THR A 483 -22.22 5.79 33.99
C THR A 483 -22.26 6.24 32.51
N MET A 484 -21.71 7.40 32.20
CA MET A 484 -21.62 7.91 30.84
C MET A 484 -20.69 7.04 29.95
N GLU A 485 -19.57 6.58 30.49
CA GLU A 485 -18.68 5.67 29.77
C GLU A 485 -19.34 4.31 29.51
N LEU A 486 -20.06 3.76 30.51
CA LEU A 486 -20.82 2.52 30.33
C LEU A 486 -21.88 2.66 29.23
N LEU A 487 -22.66 3.73 29.23
CA LEU A 487 -23.66 4.01 28.18
C LEU A 487 -23.01 4.17 26.81
N SER A 488 -21.92 4.92 26.72
CA SER A 488 -21.19 5.14 25.47
C SER A 488 -20.67 3.83 24.88
N VAL A 489 -20.09 2.98 25.73
CA VAL A 489 -19.60 1.65 25.29
C VAL A 489 -20.77 0.75 24.89
N ALA A 490 -21.90 0.77 25.60
CA ALA A 490 -23.09 0.01 25.23
C ALA A 490 -23.61 0.42 23.84
N MET A 491 -23.64 1.72 23.52
CA MET A 491 -24.01 2.22 22.20
C MET A 491 -23.05 1.74 21.10
N LEU A 492 -21.75 1.76 21.36
CA LEU A 492 -20.75 1.24 20.42
C LEU A 492 -20.92 -0.27 20.16
N ILE A 493 -21.34 -1.05 21.18
CA ILE A 493 -21.65 -2.48 21.01
C ILE A 493 -22.86 -2.64 20.07
N VAL A 494 -23.90 -1.83 20.23
CA VAL A 494 -25.09 -1.85 19.34
C VAL A 494 -24.68 -1.53 17.91
N ILE A 495 -23.97 -0.42 17.69
CA ILE A 495 -23.55 0.05 16.37
C ILE A 495 -22.66 -1.00 15.69
N SER A 496 -21.75 -1.62 16.45
CA SER A 496 -20.86 -2.67 15.91
C SER A 496 -21.65 -3.94 15.53
N THR A 497 -22.70 -4.29 16.27
CA THR A 497 -23.57 -5.44 15.95
C THR A 497 -24.39 -5.14 14.69
N PHE A 498 -24.89 -3.93 14.58
CA PHE A 498 -25.58 -3.44 13.38
C PHE A 498 -24.66 -3.44 12.15
N ALA A 499 -23.37 -3.11 12.31
CA ALA A 499 -22.39 -3.23 11.25
C ALA A 499 -22.17 -4.69 10.79
N LEU A 500 -22.33 -5.67 11.69
CA LEU A 500 -22.33 -7.09 11.29
C LEU A 500 -23.51 -7.43 10.38
N ASP A 501 -24.70 -6.94 10.66
CA ASP A 501 -25.87 -7.14 9.80
C ASP A 501 -25.67 -6.47 8.45
N PHE A 502 -25.13 -5.27 8.42
CA PHE A 502 -24.79 -4.57 7.18
C PHE A 502 -23.87 -5.40 6.27
N ILE A 503 -22.81 -6.02 6.80
CA ILE A 503 -21.92 -6.85 5.97
C ILE A 503 -22.56 -8.16 5.50
N HIS A 504 -23.60 -8.66 6.18
CA HIS A 504 -24.29 -9.89 5.80
C HIS A 504 -25.32 -9.70 4.67
N THR A 505 -25.53 -8.49 4.17
CA THR A 505 -26.39 -8.22 3.03
C THR A 505 -25.82 -8.84 1.73
N ASP A 506 -26.07 -8.27 0.57
CA ASP A 506 -25.65 -8.80 -0.73
C ASP A 506 -24.11 -8.98 -0.84
N ARG A 507 -23.66 -10.22 -1.07
CA ARG A 507 -22.22 -10.55 -1.21
C ARG A 507 -21.62 -10.13 -2.54
N SER A 508 -22.43 -9.81 -3.53
CA SER A 508 -21.93 -9.37 -4.84
C SER A 508 -21.37 -7.96 -4.78
N VAL A 509 -21.82 -7.16 -3.82
CA VAL A 509 -21.39 -5.79 -3.60
C VAL A 509 -20.26 -5.77 -2.56
N PHE A 510 -19.17 -5.06 -2.89
CA PHE A 510 -18.11 -4.80 -1.91
C PHE A 510 -18.60 -3.80 -0.86
N LYS A 511 -18.35 -4.10 0.40
CA LYS A 511 -18.75 -3.26 1.52
C LYS A 511 -17.57 -2.80 2.34
N ILE A 512 -17.68 -1.60 2.89
CA ILE A 512 -16.70 -1.03 3.81
C ILE A 512 -17.40 -0.69 5.11
N VAL A 513 -16.89 -1.20 6.22
CA VAL A 513 -17.21 -0.71 7.57
C VAL A 513 -16.02 0.08 8.05
N ASP A 514 -16.19 1.38 8.15
CA ASP A 514 -15.15 2.32 8.56
C ASP A 514 -15.35 2.71 10.03
N LEU A 515 -14.38 2.35 10.87
CA LEU A 515 -14.35 2.65 12.28
C LEU A 515 -13.34 3.77 12.54
N ASP A 516 -13.81 5.01 12.51
CA ASP A 516 -12.99 6.14 12.91
C ASP A 516 -12.80 6.14 14.44
N GLU A 517 -11.63 6.56 14.92
CA GLU A 517 -11.22 6.42 16.32
C GLU A 517 -11.35 4.96 16.83
N ALA A 518 -10.89 4.00 16.03
CA ALA A 518 -11.03 2.56 16.30
C ALA A 518 -10.48 2.13 17.67
N TRP A 519 -9.54 2.89 18.25
CA TRP A 519 -9.01 2.65 19.58
C TRP A 519 -10.13 2.52 20.64
N SER A 520 -11.18 3.32 20.52
CA SER A 520 -12.31 3.33 21.46
C SER A 520 -13.05 1.99 21.49
N PHE A 521 -13.21 1.37 20.33
CA PHE A 521 -13.78 0.03 20.22
C PHE A 521 -12.83 -1.06 20.72
N LEU A 522 -11.55 -0.91 20.38
CA LEU A 522 -10.53 -1.95 20.59
C LEU A 522 -10.04 -2.01 22.06
N GLN A 523 -10.32 -1.02 22.87
CA GLN A 523 -9.99 -1.02 24.29
C GLN A 523 -10.90 -1.94 25.10
N VAL A 524 -12.15 -2.02 24.74
CA VAL A 524 -13.16 -2.83 25.45
C VAL A 524 -13.16 -4.27 24.93
N ALA A 525 -13.22 -5.25 25.82
CA ALA A 525 -13.18 -6.67 25.46
C ALA A 525 -14.30 -7.07 24.46
N GLN A 526 -15.49 -6.50 24.62
CA GLN A 526 -16.64 -6.69 23.75
C GLN A 526 -16.38 -6.10 22.35
N GLY A 527 -15.88 -4.87 22.26
CA GLY A 527 -15.54 -4.22 21.02
C GLY A 527 -14.43 -4.94 20.26
N LYS A 528 -13.39 -5.42 20.97
CA LYS A 528 -12.34 -6.28 20.41
C LYS A 528 -12.90 -7.56 19.78
N THR A 529 -13.80 -8.21 20.51
CA THR A 529 -14.45 -9.44 20.04
C THR A 529 -15.31 -9.19 18.80
N LEU A 530 -16.07 -8.10 18.78
CA LEU A 530 -16.90 -7.69 17.65
C LEU A 530 -16.04 -7.29 16.44
N SER A 531 -15.00 -6.48 16.62
CA SER A 531 -14.07 -6.10 15.54
C SER A 531 -13.44 -7.35 14.91
N MET A 532 -13.04 -8.33 15.72
CA MET A 532 -12.54 -9.61 15.20
C MET A 532 -13.60 -10.42 14.45
N LYS A 533 -14.86 -10.38 14.89
CA LYS A 533 -15.97 -11.01 14.16
C LYS A 533 -16.20 -10.33 12.81
N LEU A 534 -16.24 -8.99 12.79
CA LEU A 534 -16.36 -8.19 11.56
C LEU A 534 -15.27 -8.53 10.56
N VAL A 535 -14.00 -8.52 10.99
CA VAL A 535 -12.85 -8.82 10.11
C VAL A 535 -12.89 -10.24 9.57
N ARG A 536 -13.26 -11.23 10.41
CA ARG A 536 -13.39 -12.63 9.97
C ARG A 536 -14.55 -12.85 9.03
N ALA A 537 -15.71 -12.25 9.33
CA ALA A 537 -16.89 -12.34 8.47
C ALA A 537 -16.69 -11.59 7.17
N GLY A 538 -15.97 -10.46 7.20
CA GLY A 538 -15.75 -9.58 6.06
C GLY A 538 -15.24 -10.31 4.83
N ARG A 539 -14.22 -11.18 4.98
CA ARG A 539 -13.69 -11.96 3.85
C ARG A 539 -14.76 -12.81 3.16
N ALA A 540 -15.60 -13.51 3.94
CA ALA A 540 -16.63 -14.38 3.39
C ALA A 540 -17.80 -13.58 2.79
N MET A 541 -18.00 -12.35 3.25
CA MET A 541 -19.11 -11.46 2.88
C MET A 541 -18.70 -10.35 1.91
N ASN A 542 -17.48 -10.39 1.35
CA ASN A 542 -16.93 -9.34 0.48
C ASN A 542 -16.98 -7.95 1.16
N ALA A 543 -16.50 -7.87 2.38
CA ALA A 543 -16.51 -6.64 3.17
C ALA A 543 -15.14 -6.37 3.81
N GLY A 544 -14.67 -5.13 3.71
CA GLY A 544 -13.49 -4.60 4.38
C GLY A 544 -13.84 -3.86 5.66
N VAL A 545 -13.02 -4.02 6.70
CA VAL A 545 -13.12 -3.23 7.93
C VAL A 545 -11.92 -2.30 8.00
N TYR A 546 -12.17 -1.01 8.06
CA TYR A 546 -11.13 0.01 8.08
C TYR A 546 -10.99 0.56 9.50
N PHE A 547 -9.78 0.51 10.01
CA PHE A 547 -9.44 0.97 11.36
C PHE A 547 -8.59 2.22 11.27
N VAL A 548 -9.10 3.34 11.74
CA VAL A 548 -8.36 4.60 11.86
C VAL A 548 -8.01 4.80 13.33
N THR A 549 -6.72 4.76 13.67
CA THR A 549 -6.25 4.90 15.04
C THR A 549 -4.97 5.71 15.16
N GLN A 550 -4.68 6.21 16.35
CA GLN A 550 -3.47 7.00 16.60
C GLN A 550 -2.27 6.13 16.97
N ASN A 551 -2.50 4.96 17.56
CA ASN A 551 -1.45 4.09 18.04
C ASN A 551 -1.48 2.72 17.34
N THR A 552 -0.30 2.24 16.97
CA THR A 552 -0.14 0.91 16.37
C THR A 552 -0.48 -0.20 17.36
N ASP A 553 -0.25 0.03 18.66
CA ASP A 553 -0.54 -0.93 19.74
C ASP A 553 -1.98 -1.44 19.74
N ASP A 554 -2.93 -0.61 19.31
CA ASP A 554 -4.35 -0.99 19.24
C ASP A 554 -4.61 -2.14 18.25
N LEU A 555 -3.71 -2.30 17.26
CA LEU A 555 -3.81 -3.27 16.17
C LEU A 555 -2.81 -4.44 16.30
N LEU A 556 -2.01 -4.49 17.36
CA LEU A 556 -0.96 -5.52 17.55
C LEU A 556 -1.49 -6.88 18.01
N ASP A 557 -2.79 -7.02 18.34
CA ASP A 557 -3.36 -8.35 18.57
C ASP A 557 -3.07 -9.25 17.35
N GLU A 558 -2.40 -10.40 17.57
CA GLU A 558 -1.94 -11.28 16.49
C GLU A 558 -3.06 -11.71 15.54
N LYS A 559 -4.28 -11.88 16.06
CA LYS A 559 -5.42 -12.28 15.26
C LYS A 559 -5.93 -11.15 14.39
N LEU A 560 -5.85 -9.89 14.87
CA LEU A 560 -6.22 -8.71 14.10
C LEU A 560 -5.13 -8.40 13.06
N LYS A 561 -3.87 -8.33 13.50
CA LYS A 561 -2.70 -8.05 12.67
C LYS A 561 -2.62 -8.95 11.43
N ASN A 562 -2.85 -10.25 11.60
CA ASN A 562 -2.77 -11.22 10.52
C ASN A 562 -3.94 -11.15 9.52
N ASN A 563 -4.96 -10.36 9.82
CA ASN A 563 -6.13 -10.15 8.97
C ASN A 563 -6.20 -8.75 8.37
N LEU A 564 -5.13 -7.97 8.46
CA LEU A 564 -5.02 -6.66 7.81
C LEU A 564 -4.33 -6.83 6.45
N GLY A 565 -5.03 -6.45 5.38
CA GLY A 565 -4.56 -6.55 4.00
C GLY A 565 -3.79 -5.31 3.55
N LEU A 566 -4.34 -4.15 3.82
CA LEU A 566 -3.73 -2.85 3.52
C LEU A 566 -3.31 -2.16 4.81
N LYS A 567 -2.15 -1.54 4.81
CA LYS A 567 -1.67 -0.78 5.97
C LYS A 567 -1.13 0.56 5.50
N PHE A 568 -1.50 1.61 6.22
CA PHE A 568 -1.08 2.99 5.98
C PHE A 568 -0.55 3.57 7.29
N ALA A 569 0.71 3.98 7.31
CA ALA A 569 1.30 4.64 8.47
C ALA A 569 1.69 6.07 8.11
N PHE A 570 1.17 7.01 8.86
CA PHE A 570 1.44 8.43 8.75
C PHE A 570 2.51 8.85 9.76
N ARG A 571 2.95 10.10 9.68
CA ARG A 571 3.99 10.65 10.55
C ARG A 571 3.76 10.31 12.02
N SER A 572 4.82 9.89 12.68
CA SER A 572 4.91 9.77 14.13
C SER A 572 6.20 10.42 14.63
N THR A 573 6.17 11.03 15.81
CA THR A 573 7.32 11.69 16.43
C THR A 573 7.91 10.89 17.59
N ASP A 574 7.13 10.00 18.18
CA ASP A 574 7.59 9.13 19.27
C ASP A 574 8.41 7.96 18.72
N ILE A 575 9.63 7.80 19.22
CA ILE A 575 10.57 6.79 18.71
C ILE A 575 10.10 5.35 18.97
N ASN A 576 9.40 5.10 20.07
CA ASN A 576 8.90 3.76 20.39
C ASN A 576 7.73 3.41 19.46
N GLU A 577 6.85 4.38 19.21
CA GLU A 577 5.75 4.20 18.24
C GLU A 577 6.28 4.01 16.82
N ILE A 578 7.31 4.77 16.41
CA ILE A 578 8.00 4.58 15.12
C ILE A 578 8.52 3.15 15.00
N LYS A 579 9.25 2.64 16.00
CA LYS A 579 9.79 1.26 15.97
C LYS A 579 8.68 0.22 15.88
N LYS A 580 7.61 0.37 16.65
CA LYS A 580 6.46 -0.54 16.61
C LYS A 580 5.77 -0.51 15.24
N THR A 581 5.59 0.67 14.67
CA THR A 581 5.00 0.85 13.35
C THR A 581 5.85 0.21 12.26
N LEU A 582 7.17 0.42 12.25
CA LEU A 582 8.06 -0.23 11.29
C LEU A 582 8.01 -1.76 11.41
N ALA A 583 8.05 -2.29 12.63
CA ALA A 583 7.90 -3.73 12.88
C ALA A 583 6.53 -4.27 12.42
N PHE A 584 5.46 -3.49 12.58
CA PHE A 584 4.12 -3.82 12.09
C PHE A 584 4.06 -3.92 10.55
N PHE A 585 4.88 -3.14 9.84
CA PHE A 585 5.06 -3.18 8.39
C PHE A 585 6.08 -4.23 7.93
N GLY A 586 6.79 -4.88 8.85
CA GLY A 586 7.84 -5.86 8.52
C GLY A 586 9.12 -5.20 7.99
N VAL A 587 9.33 -3.92 8.30
CA VAL A 587 10.52 -3.13 8.00
C VAL A 587 11.46 -3.17 9.20
N ASP A 588 12.79 -3.13 8.95
CA ASP A 588 13.77 -3.09 10.04
C ASP A 588 13.56 -1.84 10.89
N SER A 589 13.14 -2.07 12.14
CA SER A 589 12.80 -1.02 13.10
C SER A 589 14.02 -0.41 13.79
N GLU A 590 15.20 -1.04 13.71
CA GLU A 590 16.42 -0.55 14.30
C GLU A 590 17.26 0.30 13.33
N ASP A 591 16.96 0.26 12.04
CA ASP A 591 17.59 1.10 11.03
C ASP A 591 17.17 2.56 11.19
N GLU A 592 18.15 3.43 11.45
CA GLU A 592 17.95 4.87 11.66
C GLU A 592 17.35 5.57 10.43
N ASN A 593 17.66 5.11 9.21
CA ASN A 593 17.10 5.68 7.98
C ASN A 593 15.60 5.39 7.88
N ASN A 594 15.17 4.17 8.22
CA ASN A 594 13.76 3.82 8.24
C ASN A 594 13.01 4.64 9.30
N GLN A 595 13.60 4.81 10.49
CA GLN A 595 13.03 5.62 11.56
C GLN A 595 12.90 7.09 11.15
N LYS A 596 13.96 7.65 10.55
CA LYS A 596 13.98 9.01 10.03
C LYS A 596 12.91 9.19 8.94
N ARG A 597 12.81 8.26 8.01
CA ARG A 597 11.84 8.31 6.90
C ARG A 597 10.39 8.39 7.41
N LEU A 598 10.02 7.61 8.43
CA LEU A 598 8.66 7.67 9.01
C LEU A 598 8.43 8.94 9.84
N ARG A 599 9.48 9.45 10.52
CA ARG A 599 9.42 10.70 11.29
C ARG A 599 9.24 11.94 10.42
N ASP A 600 9.93 11.97 9.29
CA ASP A 600 10.03 13.14 8.41
C ASP A 600 8.90 13.20 7.38
N LEU A 601 7.92 12.28 7.41
CA LEU A 601 6.75 12.34 6.53
C LEU A 601 6.01 13.66 6.71
N GLU A 602 5.63 14.25 5.59
CA GLU A 602 4.78 15.45 5.54
C GLU A 602 3.29 15.10 5.56
N ASN A 603 2.45 16.11 5.65
CA ASN A 603 1.00 15.91 5.65
C ASN A 603 0.56 15.31 4.31
N GLY A 604 -0.24 14.24 4.38
CA GLY A 604 -0.68 13.48 3.21
C GLY A 604 0.34 12.48 2.68
N GLN A 605 1.53 12.39 3.29
CA GLN A 605 2.48 11.32 3.02
C GLN A 605 2.27 10.16 3.98
N CYS A 606 2.41 8.95 3.49
CA CYS A 606 2.36 7.77 4.34
C CYS A 606 3.24 6.62 3.82
N LEU A 607 3.66 5.77 4.74
CA LEU A 607 4.20 4.46 4.43
C LEU A 607 3.02 3.52 4.15
N ILE A 608 2.96 2.93 2.96
CA ILE A 608 1.95 1.93 2.58
C ILE A 608 2.56 0.53 2.58
N SER A 609 1.76 -0.46 3.03
CA SER A 609 1.99 -1.87 2.71
C SER A 609 0.79 -2.38 1.94
N ASP A 610 1.01 -2.80 0.70
CA ASP A 610 -0.03 -3.25 -0.22
C ASP A 610 -0.33 -4.75 -0.11
N LEU A 611 -1.27 -5.25 -0.91
CA LEU A 611 -1.72 -6.65 -0.92
C LEU A 611 -0.60 -7.65 -1.27
N TYR A 612 0.46 -7.19 -1.91
CA TYR A 612 1.61 -8.01 -2.30
C TYR A 612 2.73 -7.97 -1.27
N GLY A 613 2.53 -7.26 -0.15
CA GLY A 613 3.51 -7.06 0.90
C GLY A 613 4.66 -6.13 0.49
N ARG A 614 4.45 -5.30 -0.54
CA ARG A 614 5.39 -4.28 -0.95
C ARG A 614 5.20 -3.06 -0.07
N VAL A 615 6.31 -2.50 0.39
CA VAL A 615 6.31 -1.35 1.32
C VAL A 615 7.01 -0.17 0.66
N GLY A 616 6.40 1.01 0.71
CA GLY A 616 6.99 2.23 0.17
C GLY A 616 6.27 3.47 0.64
N VAL A 617 6.81 4.64 0.33
CA VAL A 617 6.21 5.92 0.72
C VAL A 617 5.43 6.50 -0.44
N ILE A 618 4.20 6.93 -0.18
CA ILE A 618 3.33 7.58 -1.16
C ILE A 618 2.90 8.96 -0.67
N GLN A 619 2.63 9.84 -1.63
CA GLN A 619 1.88 11.08 -1.41
C GLN A 619 0.44 10.83 -1.83
N PHE A 620 -0.52 10.96 -0.91
CA PHE A 620 -1.93 11.02 -1.26
C PHE A 620 -2.21 12.29 -2.05
N HIS A 621 -2.94 12.14 -3.14
CA HIS A 621 -3.23 13.26 -4.02
C HIS A 621 -4.70 13.22 -4.48
N PRO A 622 -5.55 14.10 -3.94
CA PRO A 622 -6.90 14.29 -4.47
C PRO A 622 -6.76 14.98 -5.84
N ILE A 623 -7.39 14.43 -6.85
CA ILE A 623 -7.31 14.98 -8.22
C ILE A 623 -7.93 16.38 -8.29
N PHE A 624 -8.96 16.61 -7.49
CA PHE A 624 -9.75 17.84 -7.48
C PHE A 624 -9.61 18.59 -6.16
N GLU A 625 -9.51 19.90 -6.23
CA GLU A 625 -9.40 20.79 -5.06
C GLU A 625 -10.63 20.71 -4.15
N ASP A 626 -11.81 20.53 -4.75
CA ASP A 626 -13.07 20.37 -4.00
C ASP A 626 -13.03 19.14 -3.09
N LEU A 627 -12.44 18.04 -3.54
CA LEU A 627 -12.25 16.84 -2.71
C LEU A 627 -11.25 17.07 -1.58
N PHE A 628 -10.21 17.88 -1.83
CA PHE A 628 -9.31 18.28 -0.75
C PHE A 628 -10.08 19.00 0.37
N HIS A 629 -10.94 19.95 0.01
CA HIS A 629 -11.76 20.67 0.99
C HIS A 629 -12.83 19.79 1.65
N ALA A 630 -13.39 18.83 0.93
CA ALA A 630 -14.41 17.92 1.47
C ALA A 630 -13.85 16.94 2.51
N PHE A 631 -12.59 16.51 2.34
CA PHE A 631 -11.95 15.52 3.22
C PHE A 631 -11.07 16.14 4.29
N ASP A 632 -10.82 17.46 4.24
CA ASP A 632 -10.04 18.17 5.25
C ASP A 632 -10.84 18.29 6.56
N THR A 633 -10.39 17.61 7.59
CA THR A 633 -11.01 17.59 8.92
C THR A 633 -10.49 18.70 9.85
N ARG A 634 -9.60 19.57 9.35
CA ARG A 634 -9.08 20.69 10.15
C ARG A 634 -10.15 21.75 10.37
N PRO A 635 -10.17 22.41 11.56
CA PRO A 635 -11.09 23.51 11.80
C PRO A 635 -10.89 24.62 10.76
N PRO A 636 -11.97 25.23 10.24
CA PRO A 636 -11.85 26.31 9.28
C PRO A 636 -11.08 27.48 9.88
N VAL A 637 -10.04 27.92 9.20
CA VAL A 637 -9.32 29.15 9.57
C VAL A 637 -10.28 30.33 9.43
N ARG A 638 -10.57 31.04 10.52
CA ARG A 638 -11.30 32.31 10.43
C ARG A 638 -10.52 33.22 9.47
N LYS A 639 -11.09 33.54 8.31
CA LYS A 639 -10.57 34.65 7.51
C LYS A 639 -10.66 35.89 8.40
N GLU A 640 -9.51 36.46 8.77
CA GLU A 640 -9.47 37.79 9.32
C GLU A 640 -10.12 38.68 8.29
N VAL A 641 -11.18 39.34 8.70
CA VAL A 641 -11.88 40.34 7.87
C VAL A 641 -10.91 41.52 7.79
N GLU A 642 -10.25 41.71 6.63
CA GLU A 642 -9.54 42.93 6.27
C GLU A 642 -10.52 44.12 6.12
#